data_10f6c784e612646a747a6ae279dd695a
#
_entry.id   10f6c784e612646a747a6ae279dd695a
#
_cell.length_a   1.000
_cell.length_b   1.000
_cell.length_c   1.000
_cell.angle_alpha   90.00
_cell.angle_beta   90.00
_cell.angle_gamma   90.00
#
_symmetry.space_group_name_H-M   'P 1'
#
loop_
_entity.id
_entity.type
_entity.pdbx_description
1 polymer ?
#
loop_
_entity_poly.entity_id
_entity_poly.type
_entity_poly.pdbx_seq_one_letter_code
_entity_poly.pdbx_strand_id
1 'polypeptide(L)'
;MLSQVVVTGSHLPGTPNTATQPVQIISPEQMQDTGVATDFGEILRKADPQFTGNGSLGLENANSEAFVTQGGTFLQIHNLKTLVLINGRRVAFDPAEASLGVEFVDLNMIPISAVDHVEIVSDGSSAFYGSDAVGGVINVIMKSNFNGWEAGIHWGESSNRGSYTERSGYLTGGVSTKNTSFLISVEGSETSPIYMNQRPYSNPIYTTTTYPGVVSVQPFSITFDPNTGQPMTQPGPLAYYKLNPSLNAPPQGLQYSMDQLVQMGVYAPVTQQQLLTGYNVANQETLLASLRRRSVVADFEHHIFGDKLVVFGDLLYGFDRTESSVAGESLSPYISAPFTDPFIYGSSPPPPGAGAYVPYVPYLQPNSPLSPTWLFQQSAQGYNINLVNVNNQFSNYPLLSIDQSEFYRFAGGLKGTLSSNYSWEVGVDLNRYHLGLTSPGQIDTANLNAALAAGTINPFAYQQASGALPSSVIGTKTNNMVSTLASEDFVFKGTPFELPNGSLSFAIGASHTRETLSASPDQTSQPIEPGVSIAGWLNSESLSPFGASREISSIFGELKAPIIGPKQDITGIHQLTIDMAERYDDYSLIGHSDVPEASLNYEPIDERFTLRASVGRSFGAPELAQLFGPPISGPIPPFTYQGYYGNVASSAGFTGIGGPNPSLQPFTANTWSTGFVLAPREVQGLDLSFDFFEATVKGAIGFLNQVSIVQSVESLGPKSPFAQYVHVGSPAGPGVTGPGQLSTVNPQTIFVQVPLINLTSQADKGFDATLEYAVKTQAAGHVRVASTVTVWNSYLVQEIPTENYYQYAGTASGGGSSSQGTIPRWRTYTTFDWKYDAMELEIGHTYIPSVVDIGPGGSASTAPQHVGDYQQFDLMAGSDLGKATSLKCLGRTELRLGVNNAFNKMPPVAQNAFPATNADVGDYNGPIGRLYYVEARYRY
;
A
#
# COMPACT_ATOMS: atom_id res chain seq x y z
N MET A 1 0.09 -33.19 23.65
CA MET A 1 0.92 -33.50 22.49
C MET A 1 0.27 -32.78 21.34
N LEU A 2 0.89 -31.72 20.84
CA LEU A 2 0.51 -31.11 19.57
C LEU A 2 0.75 -32.19 18.50
N SER A 3 -0.25 -32.46 17.68
CA SER A 3 -0.05 -33.34 16.50
C SER A 3 1.09 -32.77 15.66
N GLN A 4 1.99 -33.62 15.18
CA GLN A 4 3.00 -33.20 14.20
C GLN A 4 2.27 -32.67 12.97
N VAL A 5 2.31 -31.36 12.79
CA VAL A 5 1.76 -30.65 11.64
C VAL A 5 2.94 -30.13 10.82
N VAL A 6 2.79 -29.99 9.53
CA VAL A 6 3.79 -29.27 8.72
C VAL A 6 3.71 -27.80 9.13
N VAL A 7 4.78 -27.26 9.66
CA VAL A 7 4.89 -25.85 10.05
C VAL A 7 5.50 -25.09 8.88
N THR A 8 5.00 -23.89 8.59
CA THR A 8 5.56 -23.04 7.54
C THR A 8 7.07 -22.83 7.74
N GLY A 9 7.82 -22.73 6.64
CA GLY A 9 9.28 -22.69 6.66
C GLY A 9 9.95 -24.06 6.49
N SER A 10 9.16 -25.13 6.25
CA SER A 10 9.64 -26.46 5.92
C SER A 10 8.54 -27.27 5.22
N HIS A 11 8.91 -28.17 4.34
CA HIS A 11 8.00 -29.18 3.78
C HIS A 11 7.91 -30.45 4.65
N LEU A 12 8.73 -30.52 5.69
CA LEU A 12 8.85 -31.67 6.59
C LEU A 12 8.07 -31.42 7.89
N PRO A 13 7.55 -32.44 8.54
CA PRO A 13 6.84 -32.30 9.81
C PRO A 13 7.73 -31.72 10.92
N GLY A 14 7.18 -30.77 11.70
CA GLY A 14 7.86 -30.13 12.82
C GLY A 14 6.89 -29.56 13.83
N THR A 15 7.40 -28.78 14.76
CA THR A 15 6.67 -27.91 15.67
C THR A 15 7.34 -26.54 15.67
N PRO A 16 6.65 -25.45 16.04
CA PRO A 16 7.28 -24.12 16.06
C PRO A 16 8.56 -24.06 16.91
N ASN A 17 8.59 -24.78 18.03
CA ASN A 17 9.75 -24.80 18.95
C ASN A 17 10.92 -25.63 18.39
N THR A 18 10.67 -26.55 17.47
CA THR A 18 11.69 -27.37 16.80
C THR A 18 11.93 -26.94 15.36
N ALA A 19 11.27 -25.88 14.92
CA ALA A 19 11.52 -25.26 13.62
C ALA A 19 12.94 -24.66 13.59
N THR A 20 13.60 -24.82 12.47
CA THR A 20 14.95 -24.28 12.27
C THR A 20 14.93 -22.80 11.91
N GLN A 21 13.81 -22.30 11.41
CA GLN A 21 13.51 -20.89 11.20
C GLN A 21 12.64 -20.31 12.32
N PRO A 22 12.65 -18.96 12.55
CA PRO A 22 11.71 -18.30 13.46
C PRO A 22 10.28 -18.40 12.91
N VAL A 23 9.42 -19.11 13.62
CA VAL A 23 8.00 -19.24 13.29
C VAL A 23 7.17 -18.75 14.45
N GLN A 24 6.30 -17.80 14.19
CA GLN A 24 5.30 -17.31 15.12
C GLN A 24 3.92 -17.83 14.68
N ILE A 25 3.11 -18.26 15.65
CA ILE A 25 1.72 -18.64 15.41
C ILE A 25 0.81 -17.61 16.07
N ILE A 26 -0.11 -17.03 15.29
CA ILE A 26 -1.21 -16.22 15.83
C ILE A 26 -2.43 -17.13 15.91
N SER A 27 -2.78 -17.51 17.12
CA SER A 27 -3.91 -18.41 17.39
C SER A 27 -5.27 -17.71 17.22
N PRO A 28 -6.39 -18.45 17.13
CA PRO A 28 -7.73 -17.87 17.10
C PRO A 28 -8.04 -17.01 18.34
N GLU A 29 -7.52 -17.40 19.50
CA GLU A 29 -7.65 -16.62 20.72
C GLU A 29 -6.90 -15.30 20.60
N GLN A 30 -5.66 -15.30 20.14
CA GLN A 30 -4.88 -14.09 19.94
C GLN A 30 -5.49 -13.16 18.87
N MET A 31 -6.09 -13.71 17.81
CA MET A 31 -6.87 -12.92 16.85
C MET A 31 -8.07 -12.23 17.50
N GLN A 32 -8.83 -12.96 18.34
CA GLN A 32 -9.98 -12.41 19.06
C GLN A 32 -9.55 -11.38 20.11
N ASP A 33 -8.41 -11.60 20.79
CA ASP A 33 -7.85 -10.70 21.79
C ASP A 33 -7.52 -9.30 21.23
N THR A 34 -7.42 -9.15 19.92
CA THR A 34 -7.27 -7.82 19.29
C THR A 34 -8.52 -6.96 19.37
N GLY A 35 -9.71 -7.57 19.57
CA GLY A 35 -11.00 -6.89 19.53
C GLY A 35 -11.36 -6.31 18.16
N VAL A 36 -10.70 -6.76 17.09
CA VAL A 36 -10.98 -6.39 15.70
C VAL A 36 -11.75 -7.53 15.04
N ALA A 37 -12.84 -7.21 14.33
CA ALA A 37 -13.72 -8.22 13.75
C ALA A 37 -14.02 -8.00 12.25
N THR A 38 -13.52 -6.94 11.65
CA THR A 38 -13.89 -6.55 10.29
C THR A 38 -12.71 -6.38 9.34
N ASP A 39 -11.48 -6.37 9.86
CA ASP A 39 -10.26 -6.23 9.07
C ASP A 39 -9.20 -7.24 9.51
N PHE A 40 -8.88 -8.18 8.62
CA PHE A 40 -7.93 -9.26 8.93
C PHE A 40 -6.49 -8.74 9.01
N GLY A 41 -6.12 -7.79 8.16
CA GLY A 41 -4.81 -7.19 8.21
C GLY A 41 -4.58 -6.38 9.48
N GLU A 42 -5.60 -5.67 9.97
CA GLU A 42 -5.52 -4.95 11.25
C GLU A 42 -5.37 -5.91 12.44
N ILE A 43 -6.02 -7.08 12.40
CA ILE A 43 -5.80 -8.14 13.40
C ILE A 43 -4.31 -8.52 13.45
N LEU A 44 -3.70 -8.81 12.29
CA LEU A 44 -2.30 -9.23 12.22
C LEU A 44 -1.35 -8.11 12.61
N ARG A 45 -1.57 -6.89 12.09
CA ARG A 45 -0.76 -5.71 12.40
C ARG A 45 -0.78 -5.33 13.87
N LYS A 46 -1.92 -5.55 14.56
CA LYS A 46 -2.06 -5.33 15.99
C LYS A 46 -1.39 -6.44 16.80
N ALA A 47 -1.61 -7.69 16.42
CA ALA A 47 -1.05 -8.85 17.13
C ALA A 47 0.47 -8.96 16.97
N ASP A 48 1.02 -8.50 15.85
CA ASP A 48 2.43 -8.64 15.53
C ASP A 48 3.09 -7.30 15.16
N PRO A 49 3.99 -6.76 15.99
CA PRO A 49 4.70 -5.51 15.77
C PRO A 49 5.64 -5.45 14.55
N GLN A 50 5.92 -6.58 13.89
CA GLN A 50 6.77 -6.63 12.68
C GLN A 50 6.14 -5.86 11.50
N PHE A 51 4.82 -5.76 11.49
CA PHE A 51 4.05 -5.07 10.46
C PHE A 51 4.01 -3.57 10.74
N THR A 52 4.88 -2.81 10.08
CA THR A 52 5.00 -1.35 10.24
C THR A 52 5.54 -0.71 8.97
N GLY A 53 5.35 0.60 8.83
CA GLY A 53 5.79 1.34 7.65
C GLY A 53 4.91 1.15 6.43
N ASN A 54 5.36 1.64 5.29
CA ASN A 54 4.60 1.59 4.02
C ASN A 54 4.36 0.18 3.47
N GLY A 55 5.05 -0.82 3.99
CA GLY A 55 4.78 -2.22 3.71
C GLY A 55 3.58 -2.79 4.48
N SER A 56 2.84 -1.97 5.24
CA SER A 56 1.73 -2.42 6.06
C SER A 56 0.56 -1.45 5.93
N LEU A 57 -0.13 -1.53 4.79
CA LEU A 57 -1.23 -0.66 4.42
C LEU A 57 -2.57 -1.40 4.55
N GLY A 58 -3.60 -0.69 4.92
CA GLY A 58 -4.95 -1.21 5.11
C GLY A 58 -6.04 -0.29 4.58
N LEU A 59 -7.25 -0.48 5.07
CA LEU A 59 -8.44 0.25 4.64
C LEU A 59 -8.34 1.77 4.89
N GLU A 60 -7.57 2.20 5.87
CA GLU A 60 -7.25 3.59 6.18
C GLU A 60 -6.45 4.30 5.08
N ASN A 61 -5.94 3.55 4.13
CA ASN A 61 -5.23 4.08 2.98
C ASN A 61 -6.11 4.30 1.74
N ALA A 62 -7.41 4.09 1.84
CA ALA A 62 -8.35 4.41 0.76
C ALA A 62 -8.63 5.93 0.64
N ASN A 63 -7.82 6.79 1.23
CA ASN A 63 -7.84 8.24 1.03
C ASN A 63 -6.96 8.64 -0.19
N SER A 64 -6.93 9.92 -0.53
CA SER A 64 -6.28 10.43 -1.74
C SER A 64 -4.78 10.16 -1.86
N GLU A 65 -4.08 9.86 -0.78
CA GLU A 65 -2.66 9.51 -0.81
C GLU A 65 -2.40 8.00 -0.87
N ALA A 66 -3.42 7.22 -0.66
CA ALA A 66 -3.35 5.78 -0.52
C ALA A 66 -3.90 5.03 -1.74
N PHE A 67 -3.69 5.55 -2.91
CA PHE A 67 -4.06 4.88 -4.17
C PHE A 67 -3.40 3.52 -4.37
N VAL A 68 -2.48 3.12 -3.49
CA VAL A 68 -1.63 1.96 -3.68
C VAL A 68 -2.41 0.65 -3.58
N THR A 69 -3.35 0.53 -2.66
CA THR A 69 -4.06 -0.73 -2.43
C THR A 69 -5.50 -0.74 -2.93
N GLN A 70 -6.06 0.38 -3.37
CA GLN A 70 -7.46 0.52 -3.78
C GLN A 70 -8.45 -0.08 -2.75
N GLY A 71 -8.13 0.09 -1.47
CA GLY A 71 -8.92 -0.46 -0.37
C GLY A 71 -8.57 -1.87 0.08
N GLY A 72 -7.66 -2.55 -0.59
CA GLY A 72 -7.11 -3.86 -0.17
C GLY A 72 -6.12 -3.72 0.99
N THR A 73 -5.91 -4.80 1.71
CA THR A 73 -4.95 -4.85 2.83
C THR A 73 -3.68 -5.58 2.44
N PHE A 74 -2.57 -4.89 2.64
CA PHE A 74 -1.22 -5.31 2.30
C PHE A 74 -0.33 -5.35 3.55
N LEU A 75 0.37 -6.44 3.78
CA LEU A 75 1.28 -6.58 4.92
C LEU A 75 2.64 -7.13 4.48
N GLN A 76 3.70 -6.52 5.01
CA GLN A 76 5.08 -6.95 4.83
C GLN A 76 5.80 -7.10 6.16
N ILE A 77 6.46 -8.23 6.34
CA ILE A 77 7.32 -8.49 7.48
C ILE A 77 8.57 -7.61 7.35
N HIS A 78 8.88 -6.83 8.41
CA HIS A 78 10.03 -5.92 8.46
C HIS A 78 10.09 -4.92 7.28
N ASN A 79 8.93 -4.60 6.67
CA ASN A 79 8.82 -3.74 5.48
C ASN A 79 9.60 -4.31 4.26
N LEU A 80 9.72 -5.64 4.18
CA LEU A 80 10.33 -6.39 3.08
C LEU A 80 9.26 -7.19 2.33
N LYS A 81 9.45 -7.42 1.04
CA LYS A 81 8.51 -8.20 0.22
C LYS A 81 8.23 -9.54 0.87
N THR A 82 6.95 -9.81 1.15
CA THR A 82 6.48 -10.95 1.93
C THR A 82 5.48 -11.77 1.13
N LEU A 83 5.66 -13.07 1.14
CA LEU A 83 4.78 -14.01 0.47
C LEU A 83 3.57 -14.35 1.34
N VAL A 84 2.37 -14.28 0.77
CA VAL A 84 1.14 -14.76 1.42
C VAL A 84 0.72 -16.10 0.82
N LEU A 85 0.38 -17.03 1.71
CA LEU A 85 -0.11 -18.36 1.37
C LEU A 85 -1.46 -18.63 2.06
N ILE A 86 -2.27 -19.48 1.44
CA ILE A 86 -3.43 -20.11 2.06
C ILE A 86 -3.22 -21.62 2.02
N ASN A 87 -3.21 -22.26 3.19
CA ASN A 87 -2.94 -23.70 3.33
C ASN A 87 -1.64 -24.14 2.62
N GLY A 88 -0.59 -23.30 2.69
CA GLY A 88 0.72 -23.56 2.09
C GLY A 88 0.82 -23.32 0.58
N ARG A 89 -0.22 -22.81 -0.10
CA ARG A 89 -0.23 -22.53 -1.53
C ARG A 89 -0.31 -21.05 -1.81
N ARG A 90 0.36 -20.61 -2.89
CA ARG A 90 0.34 -19.20 -3.33
C ARG A 90 -1.06 -18.75 -3.71
N VAL A 91 -1.30 -17.46 -3.61
CA VAL A 91 -2.57 -16.80 -3.91
C VAL A 91 -2.34 -15.79 -5.04
N ALA A 92 -3.34 -15.59 -5.90
CA ALA A 92 -3.29 -14.54 -6.93
C ALA A 92 -3.22 -13.16 -6.28
N PHE A 93 -2.41 -12.29 -6.86
CA PHE A 93 -2.27 -10.90 -6.43
C PHE A 93 -3.53 -10.09 -6.72
N ASP A 94 -3.75 -9.06 -5.93
CA ASP A 94 -4.73 -8.03 -6.23
C ASP A 94 -4.32 -7.31 -7.54
N PRO A 95 -5.20 -7.22 -8.54
CA PRO A 95 -4.88 -6.59 -9.81
C PRO A 95 -4.73 -5.05 -9.74
N ALA A 96 -4.88 -4.42 -8.58
CA ALA A 96 -4.52 -3.01 -8.36
C ALA A 96 -3.06 -2.71 -8.74
N GLU A 97 -2.17 -3.70 -8.71
CA GLU A 97 -0.84 -3.66 -9.30
C GLU A 97 -0.84 -3.03 -10.69
N ALA A 98 -1.84 -3.33 -11.51
CA ALA A 98 -1.96 -2.82 -12.87
C ALA A 98 -2.10 -1.29 -12.96
N SER A 99 -2.47 -0.62 -11.87
CA SER A 99 -2.57 0.85 -11.80
C SER A 99 -1.32 1.49 -11.19
N LEU A 100 -0.69 0.83 -10.24
CA LEU A 100 0.25 1.45 -9.31
C LEU A 100 1.59 0.72 -9.19
N GLY A 101 1.70 -0.49 -9.76
CA GLY A 101 2.93 -1.27 -9.78
C GLY A 101 3.33 -1.85 -8.42
N VAL A 102 2.37 -2.14 -7.56
CA VAL A 102 2.59 -2.82 -6.27
C VAL A 102 1.84 -4.14 -6.26
N GLU A 103 2.58 -5.23 -6.23
CA GLU A 103 2.06 -6.59 -6.16
C GLU A 103 1.82 -6.99 -4.70
N PHE A 104 0.59 -7.32 -4.35
CA PHE A 104 0.22 -7.80 -3.01
C PHE A 104 -0.99 -8.74 -3.07
N VAL A 105 -1.16 -9.53 -2.02
CA VAL A 105 -2.37 -10.33 -1.79
C VAL A 105 -3.25 -9.59 -0.79
N ASP A 106 -4.49 -9.31 -1.16
CA ASP A 106 -5.45 -8.70 -0.25
C ASP A 106 -5.90 -9.72 0.81
N LEU A 107 -5.37 -9.56 2.02
CA LEU A 107 -5.72 -10.42 3.16
C LEU A 107 -7.20 -10.34 3.52
N ASN A 108 -7.84 -9.24 3.21
CA ASN A 108 -9.24 -9.03 3.51
C ASN A 108 -10.21 -9.87 2.67
N MET A 109 -9.73 -10.54 1.62
CA MET A 109 -10.53 -11.53 0.90
C MET A 109 -10.71 -12.83 1.68
N ILE A 110 -9.93 -13.05 2.75
CA ILE A 110 -9.97 -14.26 3.58
C ILE A 110 -10.92 -14.04 4.76
N PRO A 111 -12.01 -14.85 4.92
CA PRO A 111 -12.93 -14.68 6.04
C PRO A 111 -12.29 -15.08 7.37
N ILE A 112 -12.31 -14.18 8.33
CA ILE A 112 -11.71 -14.37 9.66
C ILE A 112 -12.33 -15.59 10.36
N SER A 113 -13.63 -15.80 10.21
CA SER A 113 -14.36 -16.92 10.83
C SER A 113 -13.91 -18.30 10.35
N ALA A 114 -13.31 -18.39 9.15
CA ALA A 114 -12.82 -19.64 8.57
C ALA A 114 -11.33 -19.88 8.83
N VAL A 115 -10.62 -18.95 9.45
CA VAL A 115 -9.20 -19.10 9.80
C VAL A 115 -9.06 -19.92 11.06
N ASP A 116 -8.18 -20.91 11.03
CA ASP A 116 -7.78 -21.69 12.23
C ASP A 116 -6.65 -20.95 12.96
N HIS A 117 -5.57 -20.61 12.27
CA HIS A 117 -4.46 -19.82 12.79
C HIS A 117 -3.65 -19.22 11.63
N VAL A 118 -2.73 -18.31 11.96
CA VAL A 118 -1.77 -17.78 10.99
C VAL A 118 -0.36 -18.14 11.45
N GLU A 119 0.41 -18.68 10.52
CA GLU A 119 1.83 -18.95 10.71
C GLU A 119 2.65 -17.87 10.02
N ILE A 120 3.56 -17.22 10.75
CA ILE A 120 4.43 -16.17 10.25
C ILE A 120 5.86 -16.63 10.38
N VAL A 121 6.57 -16.73 9.25
CA VAL A 121 8.01 -16.99 9.20
C VAL A 121 8.72 -15.69 8.92
N SER A 122 9.50 -15.21 9.89
CA SER A 122 10.17 -13.90 9.84
C SER A 122 11.62 -14.03 9.35
N ASP A 123 11.82 -14.83 8.31
CA ASP A 123 13.11 -15.05 7.67
C ASP A 123 12.93 -15.28 6.18
N GLY A 124 13.98 -15.05 5.39
CA GLY A 124 13.93 -15.30 3.97
C GLY A 124 13.68 -16.79 3.68
N SER A 125 12.56 -17.10 3.04
CA SER A 125 12.08 -18.48 2.81
C SER A 125 11.91 -18.82 1.34
N SER A 126 12.65 -18.13 0.45
CA SER A 126 12.55 -18.38 -1.00
C SER A 126 13.02 -19.78 -1.40
N ALA A 127 13.86 -20.44 -0.61
CA ALA A 127 14.29 -21.83 -0.85
C ALA A 127 13.12 -22.84 -0.74
N PHE A 128 12.09 -22.52 0.05
CA PHE A 128 10.89 -23.35 0.19
C PHE A 128 9.78 -22.93 -0.78
N TYR A 129 9.54 -21.62 -0.91
CA TYR A 129 8.32 -21.09 -1.55
C TYR A 129 8.57 -20.28 -2.83
N GLY A 130 9.83 -20.01 -3.20
CA GLY A 130 10.20 -19.24 -4.39
C GLY A 130 10.19 -17.73 -4.18
N SER A 131 9.96 -16.97 -5.25
CA SER A 131 9.95 -15.50 -5.24
C SER A 131 9.07 -14.90 -4.15
N ASP A 132 9.40 -13.68 -3.74
CA ASP A 132 8.61 -12.81 -2.85
C ASP A 132 8.69 -13.15 -1.36
N ALA A 133 9.20 -14.32 -0.97
CA ALA A 133 9.49 -14.67 0.41
C ALA A 133 10.83 -14.05 0.89
N VAL A 134 10.99 -12.72 0.73
CA VAL A 134 12.23 -11.99 1.07
C VAL A 134 12.24 -11.61 2.54
N GLY A 135 11.21 -10.95 3.03
CA GLY A 135 11.01 -10.66 4.45
C GLY A 135 10.46 -11.85 5.23
N GLY A 136 9.86 -12.80 4.52
CA GLY A 136 9.27 -13.98 5.11
C GLY A 136 7.97 -14.44 4.44
N VAL A 137 7.19 -15.21 5.20
CA VAL A 137 5.94 -15.82 4.73
C VAL A 137 4.83 -15.61 5.75
N ILE A 138 3.66 -15.23 5.29
CA ILE A 138 2.40 -15.25 6.04
C ILE A 138 1.57 -16.39 5.47
N ASN A 139 1.36 -17.47 6.23
CA ASN A 139 0.55 -18.60 5.81
C ASN A 139 -0.73 -18.67 6.62
N VAL A 140 -1.85 -18.44 5.97
CA VAL A 140 -3.18 -18.51 6.59
C VAL A 140 -3.67 -19.94 6.52
N ILE A 141 -3.78 -20.60 7.68
CA ILE A 141 -4.29 -21.95 7.81
C ILE A 141 -5.80 -21.89 8.03
N MET A 142 -6.55 -22.48 7.12
CA MET A 142 -8.01 -22.51 7.19
C MET A 142 -8.49 -23.62 8.12
N LYS A 143 -9.63 -23.41 8.76
CA LYS A 143 -10.30 -24.44 9.58
C LYS A 143 -10.61 -25.67 8.73
N SER A 144 -10.29 -26.83 9.27
CA SER A 144 -10.66 -28.14 8.77
C SER A 144 -11.21 -28.99 9.91
N ASN A 145 -11.71 -30.17 9.67
CA ASN A 145 -12.18 -31.12 10.71
C ASN A 145 -13.16 -30.52 11.73
N PHE A 146 -13.97 -29.58 11.33
CA PHE A 146 -14.99 -28.95 12.18
C PHE A 146 -16.22 -29.86 12.29
N ASN A 147 -16.79 -29.96 13.49
CA ASN A 147 -17.98 -30.76 13.71
C ASN A 147 -19.01 -29.98 14.53
N GLY A 148 -20.19 -29.76 13.95
CA GLY A 148 -21.25 -28.95 14.53
C GLY A 148 -21.48 -27.63 13.80
N TRP A 149 -22.06 -26.67 14.53
CA TRP A 149 -22.36 -25.34 14.02
C TRP A 149 -21.85 -24.25 14.97
N GLU A 150 -21.32 -23.21 14.40
CA GLU A 150 -20.94 -21.99 15.11
C GLU A 150 -21.50 -20.78 14.38
N ALA A 151 -22.12 -19.87 15.11
CA ALA A 151 -22.58 -18.60 14.58
C ALA A 151 -22.07 -17.46 15.47
N GLY A 152 -21.62 -16.38 14.85
CA GLY A 152 -21.18 -15.20 15.59
C GLY A 152 -21.75 -13.93 14.99
N ILE A 153 -21.92 -12.92 15.83
CA ILE A 153 -22.25 -11.56 15.45
C ILE A 153 -21.36 -10.59 16.22
N HIS A 154 -20.96 -9.54 15.55
CA HIS A 154 -20.21 -8.43 16.12
C HIS A 154 -20.89 -7.12 15.75
N TRP A 155 -20.92 -6.17 16.67
CA TRP A 155 -21.35 -4.80 16.43
C TRP A 155 -20.50 -3.83 17.24
N GLY A 156 -19.94 -2.82 16.58
CA GLY A 156 -19.11 -1.79 17.18
C GLY A 156 -19.54 -0.39 16.78
N GLU A 157 -19.34 0.57 17.69
CA GLU A 157 -19.62 2.00 17.45
C GLU A 157 -18.56 2.88 18.11
N SER A 158 -18.01 3.82 17.33
CA SER A 158 -17.05 4.79 17.84
C SER A 158 -17.74 5.89 18.63
N SER A 159 -17.14 6.29 19.75
CA SER A 159 -17.62 7.44 20.55
C SER A 159 -17.25 8.79 19.95
N ASN A 160 -16.46 8.81 18.88
CA ASN A 160 -15.99 10.03 18.25
C ASN A 160 -17.04 10.63 17.30
N ARG A 161 -16.87 11.92 16.99
CA ARG A 161 -17.70 12.58 16.01
C ARG A 161 -17.66 11.82 14.68
N GLY A 162 -18.85 11.62 14.08
CA GLY A 162 -19.02 10.88 12.83
C GLY A 162 -19.55 9.47 13.04
N SER A 163 -19.66 8.99 14.30
CA SER A 163 -20.31 7.72 14.66
C SER A 163 -19.94 6.56 13.74
N TYR A 164 -18.61 6.30 13.61
CA TYR A 164 -18.16 5.11 12.90
C TYR A 164 -18.82 3.88 13.48
N THR A 165 -19.37 3.06 12.63
CA THR A 165 -19.99 1.79 13.00
C THR A 165 -19.38 0.66 12.20
N GLU A 166 -19.24 -0.49 12.86
CA GLU A 166 -18.86 -1.74 12.23
C GLU A 166 -19.78 -2.84 12.66
N ARG A 167 -20.01 -3.78 11.77
CA ARG A 167 -20.80 -4.97 12.05
C ARG A 167 -20.32 -6.14 11.22
N SER A 168 -20.30 -7.31 11.83
CA SER A 168 -20.05 -8.55 11.13
C SER A 168 -20.94 -9.68 11.64
N GLY A 169 -21.06 -10.71 10.84
CA GLY A 169 -21.74 -11.91 11.23
C GLY A 169 -21.29 -13.08 10.37
N TYR A 170 -21.22 -14.27 10.98
CA TYR A 170 -20.82 -15.47 10.31
C TYR A 170 -21.61 -16.71 10.75
N LEU A 171 -21.59 -17.70 9.89
CA LEU A 171 -22.11 -19.03 10.16
C LEU A 171 -21.13 -20.06 9.61
N THR A 172 -20.58 -20.89 10.49
CA THR A 172 -19.70 -21.99 10.13
C THR A 172 -20.37 -23.30 10.51
N GLY A 173 -20.40 -24.25 9.61
CA GLY A 173 -20.94 -25.57 9.86
C GLY A 173 -20.05 -26.64 9.26
N GLY A 174 -20.02 -27.81 9.89
CA GLY A 174 -19.20 -28.89 9.40
C GLY A 174 -19.59 -30.24 9.99
N VAL A 175 -19.09 -31.26 9.32
CA VAL A 175 -19.20 -32.66 9.72
C VAL A 175 -17.84 -33.31 9.58
N SER A 176 -17.32 -33.87 10.67
CA SER A 176 -16.09 -34.62 10.65
C SER A 176 -16.35 -36.04 11.14
N THR A 177 -15.99 -37.00 10.32
CA THR A 177 -16.03 -38.43 10.60
C THR A 177 -14.63 -39.00 10.48
N LYS A 178 -14.46 -40.29 10.76
CA LYS A 178 -13.15 -40.96 10.60
C LYS A 178 -12.58 -40.84 9.17
N ASN A 179 -13.45 -40.79 8.17
CA ASN A 179 -13.01 -40.87 6.77
C ASN A 179 -13.34 -39.62 5.96
N THR A 180 -14.17 -38.73 6.47
CA THR A 180 -14.59 -37.54 5.70
C THR A 180 -14.73 -36.35 6.61
N SER A 181 -14.13 -35.25 6.26
CA SER A 181 -14.44 -33.93 6.80
C SER A 181 -15.01 -33.03 5.71
N PHE A 182 -15.97 -32.23 6.12
CA PHE A 182 -16.54 -31.18 5.29
C PHE A 182 -16.88 -30.00 6.18
N LEU A 183 -16.47 -28.80 5.74
CA LEU A 183 -16.76 -27.54 6.41
C LEU A 183 -17.30 -26.55 5.38
N ILE A 184 -18.23 -25.73 5.80
CA ILE A 184 -18.64 -24.51 5.09
C ILE A 184 -18.74 -23.36 6.07
N SER A 185 -18.20 -22.21 5.68
CA SER A 185 -18.31 -20.95 6.43
C SER A 185 -18.77 -19.84 5.52
N VAL A 186 -19.71 -19.03 6.00
CA VAL A 186 -20.18 -17.81 5.33
C VAL A 186 -20.01 -16.64 6.29
N GLU A 187 -19.48 -15.53 5.79
CA GLU A 187 -19.24 -14.33 6.58
C GLU A 187 -19.66 -13.09 5.82
N GLY A 188 -20.14 -12.07 6.52
CA GLY A 188 -20.39 -10.75 5.98
C GLY A 188 -20.02 -9.67 6.98
N SER A 189 -19.40 -8.60 6.51
CA SER A 189 -19.05 -7.44 7.31
C SER A 189 -19.37 -6.14 6.59
N GLU A 190 -19.59 -5.08 7.37
CA GLU A 190 -19.85 -3.74 6.86
C GLU A 190 -19.32 -2.71 7.85
N THR A 191 -18.63 -1.67 7.32
CA THR A 191 -18.17 -0.52 8.10
C THR A 191 -18.62 0.79 7.48
N SER A 192 -18.89 1.80 8.30
CA SER A 192 -19.19 3.15 7.82
C SER A 192 -17.91 3.96 7.58
N PRO A 193 -17.93 4.96 6.70
CA PRO A 193 -16.76 5.80 6.44
C PRO A 193 -16.49 6.78 7.58
N ILE A 194 -15.23 7.23 7.67
CA ILE A 194 -14.84 8.39 8.48
C ILE A 194 -14.32 9.47 7.53
N TYR A 195 -14.82 10.70 7.67
CA TYR A 195 -14.35 11.85 6.92
C TYR A 195 -13.28 12.62 7.69
N MET A 196 -12.35 13.28 6.97
CA MET A 196 -11.24 14.02 7.58
C MET A 196 -11.72 15.11 8.54
N ASN A 197 -12.84 15.80 8.23
CA ASN A 197 -13.41 16.83 9.09
C ASN A 197 -13.94 16.31 10.44
N GLN A 198 -13.99 15.01 10.62
CA GLN A 198 -14.47 14.37 11.85
C GLN A 198 -13.32 14.08 12.85
N ARG A 199 -12.09 14.38 12.44
CA ARG A 199 -10.91 14.17 13.29
C ARG A 199 -10.11 15.45 13.47
N PRO A 200 -9.63 15.73 14.69
CA PRO A 200 -8.98 17.01 14.99
C PRO A 200 -7.62 17.19 14.32
N TYR A 201 -6.88 16.09 14.05
CA TYR A 201 -5.57 16.15 13.43
C TYR A 201 -5.65 16.36 11.91
N SER A 202 -6.72 15.91 11.26
CA SER A 202 -6.94 16.04 9.81
C SER A 202 -7.94 17.17 9.45
N ASN A 203 -8.18 18.10 10.34
CA ASN A 203 -9.11 19.22 10.10
C ASN A 203 -8.68 20.47 10.89
N PRO A 204 -8.43 21.60 10.21
CA PRO A 204 -8.59 21.82 8.77
C PRO A 204 -7.38 21.42 7.94
N ILE A 205 -7.62 20.99 6.70
CA ILE A 205 -6.62 20.87 5.64
C ILE A 205 -7.02 21.83 4.53
N TYR A 206 -6.15 22.79 4.26
CA TYR A 206 -6.41 23.82 3.27
C TYR A 206 -5.56 23.60 2.02
N THR A 207 -6.19 23.62 0.86
CA THR A 207 -5.47 23.69 -0.41
C THR A 207 -5.16 25.13 -0.76
N THR A 208 -3.92 25.41 -1.10
CA THR A 208 -3.44 26.75 -1.46
C THR A 208 -3.72 27.12 -2.90
N THR A 209 -3.96 26.14 -3.75
CA THR A 209 -3.97 26.32 -5.22
C THR A 209 -5.37 26.42 -5.80
N THR A 210 -6.41 26.02 -5.09
CA THR A 210 -7.75 25.83 -5.66
C THR A 210 -8.89 26.50 -4.87
N TYR A 211 -8.65 27.73 -4.44
CA TYR A 211 -9.73 28.51 -3.81
C TYR A 211 -10.83 28.82 -4.84
N PRO A 212 -12.08 28.41 -4.64
CA PRO A 212 -13.14 28.63 -5.60
C PRO A 212 -13.34 30.10 -5.95
N GLY A 213 -13.31 30.43 -7.24
CA GLY A 213 -13.55 31.78 -7.74
C GLY A 213 -12.41 32.79 -7.52
N VAL A 214 -11.20 32.32 -7.23
CA VAL A 214 -10.02 33.18 -7.17
C VAL A 214 -9.37 33.26 -8.54
N VAL A 215 -9.03 34.49 -8.90
CA VAL A 215 -8.24 34.81 -10.09
C VAL A 215 -6.85 35.21 -9.63
N SER A 216 -5.82 34.54 -10.11
CA SER A 216 -4.45 34.98 -9.95
C SER A 216 -4.00 35.77 -11.18
N VAL A 217 -3.37 36.90 -10.95
CA VAL A 217 -2.85 37.78 -11.98
C VAL A 217 -1.39 37.98 -11.78
N GLN A 218 -0.58 37.64 -12.78
CA GLN A 218 0.86 37.90 -12.80
C GLN A 218 1.20 38.82 -13.96
N PRO A 219 1.58 40.09 -13.70
CA PRO A 219 2.04 40.97 -14.73
C PRO A 219 3.43 40.58 -15.22
N PHE A 220 3.64 40.60 -16.51
CA PHE A 220 4.96 40.43 -17.14
C PHE A 220 5.38 41.72 -17.78
N SER A 221 6.59 42.21 -17.49
CA SER A 221 7.22 43.29 -18.25
C SER A 221 8.18 42.68 -19.27
N ILE A 222 8.09 43.14 -20.49
CA ILE A 222 9.02 42.77 -21.55
C ILE A 222 10.07 43.88 -21.63
N THR A 223 11.32 43.52 -21.36
CA THR A 223 12.50 44.34 -21.59
C THR A 223 13.33 43.72 -22.70
N PHE A 224 14.16 44.50 -23.37
CA PHE A 224 15.06 43.96 -24.39
C PHE A 224 16.51 43.95 -23.84
N ASP A 225 17.17 42.84 -24.02
CA ASP A 225 18.61 42.72 -23.71
C ASP A 225 19.37 43.76 -24.52
N PRO A 226 20.07 44.72 -23.87
CA PRO A 226 20.78 45.79 -24.59
C PRO A 226 21.90 45.32 -25.48
N ASN A 227 22.41 44.11 -25.28
CA ASN A 227 23.53 43.56 -26.04
C ASN A 227 23.08 42.70 -27.26
N THR A 228 21.96 42.00 -27.11
CA THR A 228 21.48 41.04 -28.12
C THR A 228 20.21 41.50 -28.83
N GLY A 229 19.49 42.52 -28.28
CA GLY A 229 18.21 42.96 -28.78
C GLY A 229 17.06 41.94 -28.58
N GLN A 230 17.33 40.86 -27.90
CA GLN A 230 16.30 39.81 -27.65
C GLN A 230 15.34 40.24 -26.54
N PRO A 231 14.04 39.92 -26.65
CA PRO A 231 13.08 40.22 -25.61
C PRO A 231 13.36 39.37 -24.37
N MET A 232 13.46 39.99 -23.23
CA MET A 232 13.52 39.39 -21.91
C MET A 232 12.21 39.65 -21.18
N THR A 233 11.56 38.58 -20.71
CA THR A 233 10.34 38.69 -19.88
C THR A 233 10.70 38.63 -18.40
N GLN A 234 10.28 39.63 -17.64
CA GLN A 234 10.42 39.62 -16.19
C GLN A 234 9.01 39.50 -15.56
N PRO A 235 8.75 38.45 -14.77
CA PRO A 235 7.51 38.34 -14.04
C PRO A 235 7.45 39.37 -12.93
N GLY A 236 6.35 40.08 -12.84
CA GLY A 236 6.01 40.90 -11.70
C GLY A 236 5.43 40.08 -10.55
N PRO A 237 5.08 40.72 -9.43
CA PRO A 237 4.52 40.01 -8.30
C PRO A 237 3.16 39.38 -8.65
N LEU A 238 2.97 38.13 -8.24
CA LEU A 238 1.70 37.40 -8.36
C LEU A 238 0.68 37.99 -7.37
N ALA A 239 -0.48 38.38 -7.86
CA ALA A 239 -1.57 38.91 -7.06
C ALA A 239 -2.82 38.06 -7.22
N TYR A 240 -3.60 37.96 -6.16
CA TYR A 240 -4.81 37.14 -6.11
C TYR A 240 -6.04 38.02 -5.85
N TYR A 241 -7.11 37.73 -6.55
CA TYR A 241 -8.35 38.47 -6.46
C TYR A 241 -9.55 37.53 -6.44
N LYS A 242 -10.54 37.86 -5.66
CA LYS A 242 -11.78 37.12 -5.55
C LYS A 242 -12.94 37.92 -6.17
N LEU A 243 -13.70 37.28 -7.04
CA LEU A 243 -14.93 37.88 -7.58
C LEU A 243 -15.96 38.09 -6.44
N ASN A 244 -16.65 39.20 -6.46
CA ASN A 244 -17.74 39.45 -5.52
C ASN A 244 -18.81 38.33 -5.66
N PRO A 245 -19.17 37.62 -4.59
CA PRO A 245 -20.11 36.51 -4.66
C PRO A 245 -21.50 36.87 -5.17
N SER A 246 -21.88 38.13 -5.08
CA SER A 246 -23.16 38.64 -5.63
C SER A 246 -23.16 38.80 -7.15
N LEU A 247 -21.99 38.67 -7.78
CA LEU A 247 -21.82 38.82 -9.22
C LEU A 247 -21.56 37.43 -9.84
N ASN A 248 -22.37 37.08 -10.84
CA ASN A 248 -22.20 35.81 -11.56
C ASN A 248 -21.08 35.87 -12.62
N ALA A 249 -20.66 37.06 -13.01
CA ALA A 249 -19.57 37.31 -13.95
C ALA A 249 -19.06 38.76 -13.79
N PRO A 250 -17.79 39.03 -14.17
CA PRO A 250 -17.32 40.41 -14.28
C PRO A 250 -18.12 41.16 -15.33
N PRO A 251 -18.26 42.48 -15.18
CA PRO A 251 -18.99 43.36 -16.15
C PRO A 251 -18.42 43.21 -17.55
N GLN A 252 -19.26 43.08 -18.54
CA GLN A 252 -18.88 42.93 -19.95
C GLN A 252 -18.69 44.28 -20.65
N GLY A 253 -17.84 44.30 -21.65
CA GLY A 253 -17.78 45.38 -22.63
C GLY A 253 -17.04 46.64 -22.23
N LEU A 254 -16.41 46.69 -21.06
CA LEU A 254 -15.71 47.89 -20.59
C LEU A 254 -14.24 47.60 -20.32
N GLN A 255 -13.34 48.48 -20.76
CA GLN A 255 -11.90 48.36 -20.47
C GLN A 255 -11.59 48.91 -19.09
N TYR A 256 -11.56 48.04 -18.09
CA TYR A 256 -11.17 48.40 -16.72
C TYR A 256 -9.84 47.74 -16.34
N SER A 257 -9.02 48.46 -15.62
CA SER A 257 -7.86 47.83 -14.94
C SER A 257 -8.34 47.01 -13.75
N MET A 258 -7.51 46.08 -13.26
CA MET A 258 -7.81 45.30 -12.06
C MET A 258 -8.07 46.24 -10.87
N ASP A 259 -7.29 47.32 -10.74
CA ASP A 259 -7.50 48.34 -9.68
C ASP A 259 -8.86 49.02 -9.78
N GLN A 260 -9.34 49.33 -10.99
CA GLN A 260 -10.67 49.89 -11.19
C GLN A 260 -11.77 48.91 -10.84
N LEU A 261 -11.58 47.62 -11.21
CA LEU A 261 -12.53 46.56 -10.85
C LEU A 261 -12.57 46.31 -9.32
N VAL A 262 -11.45 46.49 -8.65
CA VAL A 262 -11.40 46.46 -7.18
C VAL A 262 -12.11 47.66 -6.57
N GLN A 263 -11.85 48.87 -7.11
CA GLN A 263 -12.56 50.09 -6.67
C GLN A 263 -14.08 50.02 -6.88
N MET A 264 -14.51 49.37 -7.93
CA MET A 264 -15.93 49.15 -8.24
C MET A 264 -16.56 48.02 -7.41
N GLY A 265 -15.77 47.31 -6.58
CA GLY A 265 -16.25 46.19 -5.77
C GLY A 265 -16.59 44.94 -6.58
N VAL A 266 -16.11 44.85 -7.81
CA VAL A 266 -16.24 43.63 -8.65
C VAL A 266 -15.32 42.54 -8.18
N TYR A 267 -14.08 42.90 -7.89
CA TYR A 267 -13.07 42.02 -7.29
C TYR A 267 -12.59 42.59 -5.95
N ALA A 268 -12.20 41.70 -5.06
CA ALA A 268 -11.49 42.04 -3.82
C ALA A 268 -10.10 41.36 -3.83
N PRO A 269 -9.04 42.08 -3.45
CA PRO A 269 -7.72 41.45 -3.31
C PRO A 269 -7.74 40.41 -2.21
N VAL A 270 -7.06 39.31 -2.44
CA VAL A 270 -6.96 38.17 -1.52
C VAL A 270 -5.50 38.02 -1.10
N THR A 271 -5.24 38.07 0.19
CA THR A 271 -3.90 37.82 0.73
C THR A 271 -3.54 36.34 0.64
N GLN A 272 -2.23 36.03 0.59
CA GLN A 272 -1.76 34.65 0.64
C GLN A 272 -2.28 33.92 1.89
N GLN A 273 -2.36 34.60 3.03
CA GLN A 273 -2.93 34.06 4.26
C GLN A 273 -4.42 33.68 4.10
N GLN A 274 -5.20 34.45 3.37
CA GLN A 274 -6.60 34.13 3.07
C GLN A 274 -6.73 32.95 2.11
N LEU A 275 -5.82 32.81 1.15
CA LEU A 275 -5.75 31.64 0.28
C LEU A 275 -5.46 30.38 1.08
N LEU A 276 -4.49 30.45 2.00
CA LEU A 276 -4.11 29.33 2.88
C LEU A 276 -5.24 28.87 3.81
N THR A 277 -6.28 29.68 4.00
CA THR A 277 -7.41 29.37 4.90
C THR A 277 -8.75 29.28 4.16
N GLY A 278 -8.72 29.26 2.82
CA GLY A 278 -9.92 29.49 2.02
C GLY A 278 -10.82 28.28 1.79
N TYR A 279 -10.27 27.16 1.42
CA TYR A 279 -11.04 25.95 1.14
C TYR A 279 -10.52 24.78 1.94
N ASN A 280 -11.37 24.23 2.78
CA ASN A 280 -11.05 23.09 3.62
C ASN A 280 -11.50 21.80 2.92
N VAL A 281 -10.58 21.08 2.29
CA VAL A 281 -10.83 19.81 1.58
C VAL A 281 -11.28 18.70 2.53
N ALA A 282 -10.91 18.76 3.80
CA ALA A 282 -11.31 17.79 4.82
C ALA A 282 -12.82 17.56 4.92
N ASN A 283 -13.63 18.51 4.41
CA ASN A 283 -15.09 18.36 4.40
C ASN A 283 -15.60 17.33 3.38
N GLN A 284 -14.80 16.96 2.40
CA GLN A 284 -15.19 16.08 1.30
C GLN A 284 -14.37 14.79 1.25
N GLU A 285 -13.21 14.76 1.90
CA GLU A 285 -12.29 13.65 1.82
C GLU A 285 -12.55 12.62 2.92
N THR A 286 -12.57 11.35 2.53
CA THR A 286 -12.62 10.24 3.48
C THR A 286 -11.24 9.99 4.06
N LEU A 287 -11.20 9.79 5.37
CA LEU A 287 -10.01 9.37 6.10
C LEU A 287 -9.95 7.83 6.22
N LEU A 288 -11.13 7.21 6.29
CA LEU A 288 -11.33 5.76 6.26
C LEU A 288 -12.50 5.47 5.33
N ALA A 289 -12.31 4.63 4.34
CA ALA A 289 -13.35 4.25 3.39
C ALA A 289 -14.45 3.42 4.08
N SER A 290 -15.65 3.44 3.51
CA SER A 290 -16.66 2.46 3.88
C SER A 290 -16.30 1.11 3.26
N LEU A 291 -16.68 0.03 3.96
CA LEU A 291 -16.40 -1.33 3.53
C LEU A 291 -17.68 -2.16 3.57
N ARG A 292 -17.85 -3.00 2.56
CA ARG A 292 -18.85 -4.07 2.57
C ARG A 292 -18.26 -5.34 2.01
N ARG A 293 -18.17 -6.38 2.84
CA ARG A 293 -17.54 -7.65 2.51
C ARG A 293 -18.49 -8.82 2.64
N ARG A 294 -18.32 -9.82 1.80
CA ARG A 294 -19.01 -11.11 1.87
C ARG A 294 -18.07 -12.20 1.43
N SER A 295 -18.05 -13.30 2.14
CA SER A 295 -17.18 -14.43 1.79
C SER A 295 -17.83 -15.76 2.06
N VAL A 296 -17.39 -16.75 1.33
CA VAL A 296 -17.79 -18.15 1.49
C VAL A 296 -16.55 -19.01 1.37
N VAL A 297 -16.36 -19.90 2.32
CA VAL A 297 -15.30 -20.91 2.28
C VAL A 297 -15.94 -22.29 2.41
N ALA A 298 -15.45 -23.25 1.65
CA ALA A 298 -15.75 -24.66 1.87
C ALA A 298 -14.45 -25.46 1.84
N ASP A 299 -14.29 -26.38 2.77
CA ASP A 299 -13.18 -27.31 2.88
C ASP A 299 -13.68 -28.74 2.87
N PHE A 300 -12.97 -29.62 2.19
CA PHE A 300 -13.33 -31.01 2.03
C PHE A 300 -12.11 -31.91 2.05
N GLU A 301 -12.19 -32.99 2.83
CA GLU A 301 -11.20 -34.08 2.82
C GLU A 301 -11.89 -35.42 2.91
N HIS A 302 -11.49 -36.40 2.08
CA HIS A 302 -12.03 -37.74 2.08
C HIS A 302 -10.96 -38.82 1.93
N HIS A 303 -10.88 -39.72 2.86
CA HIS A 303 -9.99 -40.86 2.90
C HIS A 303 -10.61 -42.06 2.15
N ILE A 304 -10.20 -42.28 0.87
CA ILE A 304 -10.73 -43.35 0.02
C ILE A 304 -10.20 -44.70 0.48
N PHE A 305 -8.90 -44.79 0.71
CA PHE A 305 -8.23 -46.00 1.18
C PHE A 305 -7.46 -45.73 2.47
N GLY A 306 -8.12 -45.06 3.42
CA GLY A 306 -7.45 -44.51 4.61
C GLY A 306 -6.39 -43.50 4.19
N ASP A 307 -5.27 -43.47 4.90
CA ASP A 307 -4.19 -42.51 4.62
C ASP A 307 -3.37 -42.82 3.36
N LYS A 308 -3.69 -43.95 2.65
CA LYS A 308 -3.00 -44.31 1.40
C LYS A 308 -3.47 -43.47 0.22
N LEU A 309 -4.72 -43.02 0.24
CA LEU A 309 -5.26 -42.14 -0.78
C LEU A 309 -6.35 -41.26 -0.17
N VAL A 310 -6.07 -40.00 -0.16
CA VAL A 310 -6.94 -38.95 0.36
C VAL A 310 -7.18 -37.94 -0.76
N VAL A 311 -8.44 -37.57 -0.98
CA VAL A 311 -8.85 -36.46 -1.83
C VAL A 311 -9.09 -35.27 -0.92
N PHE A 312 -8.54 -34.12 -1.27
CA PHE A 312 -8.77 -32.87 -0.55
C PHE A 312 -9.09 -31.73 -1.51
N GLY A 313 -9.75 -30.70 -0.97
CA GLY A 313 -9.99 -29.49 -1.73
C GLY A 313 -10.60 -28.39 -0.87
N ASP A 314 -10.30 -27.18 -1.21
CA ASP A 314 -10.90 -25.97 -0.63
C ASP A 314 -11.38 -25.02 -1.74
N LEU A 315 -12.47 -24.33 -1.42
CA LEU A 315 -13.05 -23.26 -2.23
C LEU A 315 -13.14 -22.00 -1.40
N LEU A 316 -12.72 -20.88 -1.96
CA LEU A 316 -12.89 -19.57 -1.37
C LEU A 316 -13.52 -18.63 -2.40
N TYR A 317 -14.59 -17.97 -2.00
CA TYR A 317 -15.15 -16.81 -2.67
C TYR A 317 -15.11 -15.62 -1.74
N GLY A 318 -14.51 -14.51 -2.19
CA GLY A 318 -14.50 -13.22 -1.52
C GLY A 318 -15.09 -12.14 -2.40
N PHE A 319 -15.88 -11.29 -1.81
CA PHE A 319 -16.39 -10.05 -2.41
C PHE A 319 -16.13 -8.91 -1.45
N ASP A 320 -15.53 -7.86 -1.95
CA ASP A 320 -15.31 -6.61 -1.24
C ASP A 320 -15.83 -5.42 -2.07
N ARG A 321 -16.39 -4.45 -1.39
CA ARG A 321 -16.72 -3.15 -1.97
C ARG A 321 -16.33 -2.05 -1.00
N THR A 322 -15.43 -1.18 -1.45
CA THR A 322 -15.06 0.03 -0.75
C THR A 322 -15.62 1.27 -1.46
N GLU A 323 -15.94 2.29 -0.68
CA GLU A 323 -16.30 3.60 -1.22
C GLU A 323 -15.51 4.68 -0.48
N SER A 324 -14.81 5.50 -1.25
CA SER A 324 -14.09 6.67 -0.75
C SER A 324 -14.45 7.91 -1.54
N SER A 325 -14.19 9.09 -0.98
CA SER A 325 -14.35 10.36 -1.67
C SER A 325 -13.14 11.25 -1.44
N VAL A 326 -12.80 12.02 -2.47
CA VAL A 326 -11.79 13.08 -2.40
C VAL A 326 -12.42 14.39 -2.86
N ALA A 327 -11.74 15.50 -2.63
CA ALA A 327 -12.21 16.81 -3.09
C ALA A 327 -12.44 16.80 -4.60
N GLY A 328 -13.46 17.51 -5.03
CA GLY A 328 -13.79 17.62 -6.46
C GLY A 328 -12.64 18.22 -7.26
N GLU A 329 -12.63 17.92 -8.55
CA GLU A 329 -11.60 18.39 -9.49
C GLU A 329 -11.44 19.92 -9.47
N SER A 330 -10.25 20.37 -9.74
CA SER A 330 -9.94 21.78 -9.91
C SER A 330 -9.80 22.14 -11.38
N LEU A 331 -10.46 23.20 -11.78
CA LEU A 331 -10.24 23.86 -13.06
C LEU A 331 -9.22 24.97 -12.86
N SER A 332 -8.05 24.82 -13.46
CA SER A 332 -7.01 25.86 -13.43
C SER A 332 -6.55 26.21 -14.86
N PRO A 333 -7.47 26.71 -15.73
CA PRO A 333 -7.06 27.11 -17.05
C PRO A 333 -6.15 28.33 -16.96
N TYR A 334 -4.93 28.18 -17.46
CA TYR A 334 -4.12 29.36 -17.78
C TYR A 334 -4.77 30.09 -18.95
N ILE A 335 -5.25 31.26 -18.66
CA ILE A 335 -5.72 32.18 -19.66
C ILE A 335 -4.53 33.05 -20.05
N SER A 336 -3.68 32.55 -20.94
CA SER A 336 -2.74 33.40 -21.62
C SER A 336 -3.49 34.14 -22.72
N ALA A 337 -3.31 35.46 -22.79
CA ALA A 337 -3.64 36.18 -24.00
C ALA A 337 -3.00 35.45 -25.17
N PRO A 338 -3.70 35.22 -26.30
CA PRO A 338 -3.06 34.63 -27.47
C PRO A 338 -1.83 35.43 -27.80
N PHE A 339 -0.67 34.84 -27.72
CA PHE A 339 0.60 35.41 -28.17
C PHE A 339 0.60 35.48 -29.72
N THR A 340 -0.29 36.26 -30.26
CA THR A 340 -0.32 36.56 -31.69
C THR A 340 0.40 37.86 -31.99
N ASP A 341 1.10 38.43 -30.99
CA ASP A 341 1.86 39.65 -31.22
C ASP A 341 3.14 39.32 -32.01
N PRO A 342 3.26 39.79 -33.25
CA PRO A 342 4.41 39.60 -34.07
C PRO A 342 5.71 40.14 -33.47
N PHE A 343 5.66 40.97 -32.42
CA PHE A 343 6.83 41.47 -31.71
C PHE A 343 7.51 40.46 -30.78
N ILE A 344 6.78 39.40 -30.27
CA ILE A 344 7.37 38.40 -29.39
C ILE A 344 8.02 37.27 -30.19
N TYR A 345 7.45 36.92 -31.35
CA TYR A 345 7.94 35.81 -32.17
C TYR A 345 8.46 36.24 -33.56
N GLY A 346 8.48 37.54 -33.87
CA GLY A 346 8.73 37.99 -35.21
C GLY A 346 7.66 37.49 -36.18
N SER A 347 7.98 37.47 -37.46
CA SER A 347 7.11 36.96 -38.53
C SER A 347 7.07 35.41 -38.61
N SER A 348 7.69 34.71 -37.66
CA SER A 348 7.72 33.27 -37.65
C SER A 348 6.58 32.72 -36.79
N PRO A 349 5.88 31.67 -37.23
CA PRO A 349 4.92 31.00 -36.37
C PRO A 349 5.61 30.49 -35.10
N PRO A 350 4.94 30.47 -33.94
CA PRO A 350 5.52 29.90 -32.73
C PRO A 350 6.03 28.48 -33.02
N PRO A 351 7.14 28.06 -32.37
CA PRO A 351 7.68 26.74 -32.63
C PRO A 351 6.62 25.67 -32.33
N PRO A 352 6.58 24.57 -33.10
CA PRO A 352 5.68 23.45 -32.83
C PRO A 352 5.86 23.00 -31.39
N GLY A 353 4.81 23.04 -30.62
CA GLY A 353 4.81 22.74 -29.17
C GLY A 353 4.60 23.96 -28.27
N ALA A 354 4.92 25.19 -28.69
CA ALA A 354 4.62 26.40 -27.90
C ALA A 354 3.13 26.79 -27.94
N GLY A 355 2.34 26.20 -28.82
CA GLY A 355 0.93 26.52 -29.03
C GLY A 355 -0.05 25.49 -28.45
N ALA A 356 0.43 24.38 -27.94
CA ALA A 356 -0.44 23.29 -27.50
C ALA A 356 -1.05 23.48 -26.10
N TYR A 357 -0.68 24.52 -25.37
CA TYR A 357 -1.18 24.80 -24.03
C TYR A 357 -1.98 26.09 -23.92
N VAL A 358 -2.71 26.44 -24.93
CA VAL A 358 -3.79 27.36 -24.78
C VAL A 358 -5.08 26.54 -24.91
N PRO A 359 -5.72 26.09 -23.83
CA PRO A 359 -7.12 25.76 -23.96
C PRO A 359 -7.75 27.05 -24.49
N TYR A 360 -8.15 26.99 -25.73
CA TYR A 360 -8.90 28.03 -26.39
C TYR A 360 -10.22 28.19 -25.62
N VAL A 361 -10.21 29.05 -24.62
CA VAL A 361 -11.42 29.39 -23.91
C VAL A 361 -12.01 30.60 -24.66
N PRO A 362 -13.09 30.43 -25.42
CA PRO A 362 -13.73 31.51 -26.18
C PRO A 362 -14.20 32.66 -25.30
N TYR A 363 -14.34 32.43 -24.00
CA TYR A 363 -14.59 33.46 -22.98
C TYR A 363 -13.55 34.58 -22.96
N LEU A 364 -12.41 34.36 -23.56
CA LEU A 364 -11.22 35.19 -23.42
C LEU A 364 -10.71 35.70 -24.75
N GLN A 365 -11.43 35.47 -25.82
CA GLN A 365 -11.14 36.19 -27.08
C GLN A 365 -11.47 37.68 -26.87
N PRO A 366 -10.63 38.59 -27.44
CA PRO A 366 -10.83 40.02 -27.32
C PRO A 366 -12.24 40.51 -27.73
N ASN A 367 -12.91 39.71 -28.55
CA ASN A 367 -14.26 40.03 -29.08
C ASN A 367 -15.35 39.15 -28.50
N SER A 368 -15.06 38.28 -27.51
CA SER A 368 -16.08 37.52 -26.83
C SER A 368 -16.89 38.43 -25.89
N PRO A 369 -18.24 38.41 -25.93
CA PRO A 369 -19.05 39.18 -25.00
C PRO A 369 -18.82 38.80 -23.53
N LEU A 370 -18.10 37.72 -23.27
CA LEU A 370 -17.77 37.21 -21.94
C LEU A 370 -16.29 37.43 -21.56
N SER A 371 -15.48 37.97 -22.49
CA SER A 371 -14.06 38.25 -22.20
C SER A 371 -13.93 39.54 -21.39
N PRO A 372 -13.28 39.52 -20.21
CA PRO A 372 -12.94 40.72 -19.49
C PRO A 372 -11.97 41.57 -20.31
N THR A 373 -12.37 42.75 -20.71
CA THR A 373 -11.53 43.64 -21.50
C THR A 373 -10.25 44.11 -20.78
N TRP A 374 -10.18 43.96 -19.46
CA TRP A 374 -8.98 44.28 -18.65
C TRP A 374 -7.79 43.34 -18.81
N LEU A 375 -8.00 42.16 -19.42
CA LEU A 375 -6.90 41.21 -19.70
C LEU A 375 -5.83 41.76 -20.65
N PHE A 376 -6.15 42.76 -21.44
CA PHE A 376 -5.30 43.31 -22.49
C PHE A 376 -5.08 44.80 -22.29
N GLN A 377 -4.06 45.22 -21.51
CA GLN A 377 -3.68 46.62 -21.42
C GLN A 377 -2.41 46.89 -22.20
N GLN A 378 -2.50 47.83 -23.14
CA GLN A 378 -1.35 48.44 -23.81
C GLN A 378 -0.89 49.64 -22.97
N SER A 379 0.37 49.63 -22.49
CA SER A 379 0.98 50.79 -21.86
C SER A 379 1.80 51.60 -22.89
N ALA A 380 1.90 52.91 -22.71
CA ALA A 380 2.64 53.81 -23.58
C ALA A 380 4.16 53.56 -23.60
N GLN A 381 4.68 52.66 -22.78
CA GLN A 381 6.10 52.40 -22.59
C GLN A 381 6.51 50.95 -22.85
N GLY A 382 5.63 50.09 -23.29
CA GLY A 382 5.88 48.65 -23.55
C GLY A 382 4.61 47.82 -23.33
N TYR A 383 4.69 46.54 -23.68
CA TYR A 383 3.58 45.63 -23.49
C TYR A 383 3.66 45.01 -22.09
N ASN A 384 2.63 45.27 -21.27
CA ASN A 384 2.42 44.49 -20.05
C ASN A 384 1.40 43.39 -20.35
N ILE A 385 1.84 42.15 -20.27
CA ILE A 385 0.98 40.97 -20.43
C ILE A 385 0.63 40.49 -19.05
N ASN A 386 -0.65 40.37 -18.76
CA ASN A 386 -1.13 39.77 -17.53
C ASN A 386 -1.43 38.30 -17.81
N LEU A 387 -0.69 37.40 -17.18
CA LEU A 387 -1.06 35.99 -17.12
C LEU A 387 -2.15 35.85 -16.05
N VAL A 388 -3.33 35.43 -16.44
CA VAL A 388 -4.47 35.21 -15.55
C VAL A 388 -4.76 33.75 -15.46
N ASN A 389 -4.77 33.23 -14.24
CA ASN A 389 -5.22 31.90 -13.94
C ASN A 389 -6.53 31.98 -13.15
N VAL A 390 -7.56 31.29 -13.62
CA VAL A 390 -8.84 31.20 -12.93
C VAL A 390 -8.87 29.87 -12.19
N ASN A 391 -8.72 29.95 -10.88
CA ASN A 391 -8.81 28.76 -10.03
C ASN A 391 -10.26 28.55 -9.62
N ASN A 392 -10.84 27.46 -10.05
CA ASN A 392 -12.17 27.06 -9.63
C ASN A 392 -12.18 25.60 -9.24
N GLN A 393 -12.64 25.30 -8.05
CA GLN A 393 -12.82 23.93 -7.60
C GLN A 393 -14.29 23.54 -7.69
N PHE A 394 -14.57 22.43 -8.32
CA PHE A 394 -15.92 21.88 -8.42
C PHE A 394 -16.33 21.21 -7.10
N SER A 395 -16.39 22.01 -6.04
CA SER A 395 -16.65 21.54 -4.67
C SER A 395 -18.00 20.85 -4.47
N ASN A 396 -18.94 21.01 -5.41
CA ASN A 396 -20.22 20.31 -5.37
C ASN A 396 -20.17 18.90 -6.00
N TYR A 397 -19.03 18.53 -6.54
CA TYR A 397 -18.81 17.23 -7.20
C TYR A 397 -17.57 16.57 -6.62
N PRO A 398 -17.65 16.03 -5.38
CA PRO A 398 -16.55 15.22 -4.86
C PRO A 398 -16.34 14.03 -5.79
N LEU A 399 -15.09 13.68 -6.01
CA LEU A 399 -14.77 12.48 -6.75
C LEU A 399 -15.00 11.28 -5.83
N LEU A 400 -15.81 10.35 -6.29
CA LEU A 400 -16.03 9.09 -5.60
C LEU A 400 -15.14 8.03 -6.24
N SER A 401 -14.53 7.18 -5.43
CA SER A 401 -13.99 5.89 -5.87
C SER A 401 -14.84 4.79 -5.28
N ILE A 402 -15.29 3.91 -6.13
CA ILE A 402 -16.04 2.71 -5.79
C ILE A 402 -15.24 1.54 -6.33
N ASP A 403 -14.62 0.79 -5.44
CA ASP A 403 -13.76 -0.32 -5.78
C ASP A 403 -14.50 -1.61 -5.42
N GLN A 404 -14.66 -2.50 -6.40
CA GLN A 404 -15.35 -3.77 -6.24
C GLN A 404 -14.40 -4.90 -6.59
N SER A 405 -14.09 -5.72 -5.60
CA SER A 405 -13.21 -6.86 -5.74
C SER A 405 -13.98 -8.17 -5.65
N GLU A 406 -13.67 -9.10 -6.53
CA GLU A 406 -14.18 -10.47 -6.51
C GLU A 406 -13.00 -11.44 -6.60
N PHE A 407 -12.88 -12.29 -5.62
CA PHE A 407 -11.84 -13.29 -5.56
C PHE A 407 -12.44 -14.70 -5.57
N TYR A 408 -11.94 -15.54 -6.45
CA TYR A 408 -12.31 -16.94 -6.58
C TYR A 408 -11.05 -17.79 -6.47
N ARG A 409 -11.07 -18.75 -5.58
CA ARG A 409 -10.00 -19.73 -5.44
C ARG A 409 -10.57 -21.14 -5.34
N PHE A 410 -9.94 -22.05 -6.05
CA PHE A 410 -10.10 -23.49 -5.88
C PHE A 410 -8.71 -24.09 -5.74
N ALA A 411 -8.47 -24.76 -4.61
CA ALA A 411 -7.29 -25.60 -4.47
C ALA A 411 -7.74 -27.03 -4.14
N GLY A 412 -7.07 -28.01 -4.68
CA GLY A 412 -7.42 -29.40 -4.42
C GLY A 412 -6.46 -30.38 -5.04
N GLY A 413 -6.59 -31.64 -4.64
CA GLY A 413 -5.69 -32.65 -5.13
C GLY A 413 -5.84 -34.01 -4.49
N LEU A 414 -4.77 -34.78 -4.61
CA LEU A 414 -4.64 -36.10 -4.04
C LEU A 414 -3.39 -36.15 -3.17
N LYS A 415 -3.48 -36.75 -2.01
CA LYS A 415 -2.33 -37.03 -1.14
C LYS A 415 -2.41 -38.42 -0.58
N GLY A 416 -1.26 -38.98 -0.16
CA GLY A 416 -1.28 -40.28 0.43
C GLY A 416 0.08 -40.78 0.93
N THR A 417 0.01 -41.88 1.65
CA THR A 417 1.19 -42.61 2.12
C THR A 417 1.45 -43.84 1.26
N LEU A 418 2.68 -43.96 0.73
CA LEU A 418 3.12 -45.19 0.04
C LEU A 418 3.54 -46.27 1.05
N SER A 419 4.14 -45.86 2.16
CA SER A 419 4.49 -46.70 3.30
C SER A 419 4.51 -45.84 4.57
N SER A 420 4.89 -46.44 5.69
CA SER A 420 5.10 -45.65 6.94
C SER A 420 6.12 -44.51 6.81
N ASN A 421 7.02 -44.63 5.82
CA ASN A 421 8.16 -43.71 5.69
C ASN A 421 8.06 -42.76 4.49
N TYR A 422 7.09 -42.92 3.63
CA TYR A 422 6.99 -42.10 2.40
C TYR A 422 5.57 -41.62 2.17
N SER A 423 5.45 -40.34 1.84
CA SER A 423 4.19 -39.70 1.47
C SER A 423 4.35 -38.88 0.20
N TRP A 424 3.24 -38.61 -0.45
CA TRP A 424 3.18 -37.84 -1.68
C TRP A 424 1.94 -36.96 -1.70
N GLU A 425 2.04 -35.87 -2.43
CA GLU A 425 0.92 -34.96 -2.71
C GLU A 425 1.01 -34.45 -4.15
N VAL A 426 -0.12 -34.39 -4.83
CA VAL A 426 -0.31 -33.72 -6.11
C VAL A 426 -1.45 -32.72 -5.93
N GLY A 427 -1.21 -31.48 -6.26
CA GLY A 427 -2.18 -30.40 -6.12
C GLY A 427 -2.36 -29.58 -7.37
N VAL A 428 -3.50 -28.92 -7.43
CA VAL A 428 -3.77 -27.81 -8.35
C VAL A 428 -4.33 -26.64 -7.55
N ASP A 429 -3.99 -25.43 -7.93
CA ASP A 429 -4.51 -24.20 -7.34
C ASP A 429 -4.89 -23.23 -8.45
N LEU A 430 -6.14 -22.84 -8.50
CA LEU A 430 -6.72 -21.96 -9.51
C LEU A 430 -7.31 -20.75 -8.83
N ASN A 431 -6.74 -19.59 -9.13
CA ASN A 431 -7.15 -18.32 -8.54
C ASN A 431 -7.53 -17.33 -9.64
N ARG A 432 -8.56 -16.55 -9.39
CA ARG A 432 -8.93 -15.40 -10.20
C ARG A 432 -9.34 -14.25 -9.29
N TYR A 433 -8.70 -13.13 -9.46
CA TYR A 433 -9.06 -11.88 -8.81
C TYR A 433 -9.52 -10.88 -9.85
N HIS A 434 -10.68 -10.28 -9.66
CA HIS A 434 -11.25 -9.23 -10.50
C HIS A 434 -11.45 -7.99 -9.66
N LEU A 435 -10.92 -6.84 -10.10
CA LEU A 435 -11.11 -5.54 -9.49
C LEU A 435 -11.75 -4.60 -10.50
N GLY A 436 -12.93 -4.11 -10.19
CA GLY A 436 -13.64 -3.08 -10.94
C GLY A 436 -13.56 -1.75 -10.23
N LEU A 437 -12.81 -0.81 -10.77
CA LEU A 437 -12.76 0.57 -10.30
C LEU A 437 -13.82 1.39 -11.02
N THR A 438 -14.63 2.12 -10.27
CA THR A 438 -15.68 3.00 -10.80
C THR A 438 -15.62 4.33 -10.07
N SER A 439 -15.36 5.40 -10.81
CA SER A 439 -15.28 6.76 -10.26
C SER A 439 -16.31 7.67 -10.93
N PRO A 440 -17.53 7.75 -10.39
CA PRO A 440 -18.54 8.69 -10.87
C PRO A 440 -18.19 10.14 -10.50
N GLY A 441 -18.76 11.08 -11.21
CA GLY A 441 -18.51 12.50 -10.97
C GLY A 441 -17.26 13.05 -11.68
N GLN A 442 -16.61 12.26 -12.53
CA GLN A 442 -15.48 12.71 -13.33
C GLN A 442 -15.92 13.73 -14.38
N ILE A 443 -15.03 14.67 -14.68
CA ILE A 443 -15.29 15.74 -15.64
C ILE A 443 -14.64 15.40 -16.99
N ASP A 444 -15.47 15.28 -18.02
CA ASP A 444 -15.01 15.10 -19.41
C ASP A 444 -14.45 16.43 -19.92
N THR A 445 -13.16 16.45 -20.23
CA THR A 445 -12.42 17.65 -20.65
C THR A 445 -12.95 18.22 -21.98
N ALA A 446 -13.31 17.39 -22.93
CA ALA A 446 -13.82 17.83 -24.23
C ALA A 446 -15.19 18.47 -24.09
N ASN A 447 -16.08 17.84 -23.32
CA ASN A 447 -17.41 18.36 -23.04
C ASN A 447 -17.37 19.63 -22.16
N LEU A 448 -16.44 19.68 -21.20
CA LEU A 448 -16.19 20.87 -20.41
C LEU A 448 -15.76 22.05 -21.31
N ASN A 449 -14.77 21.82 -22.19
CA ASN A 449 -14.31 22.83 -23.14
C ASN A 449 -15.44 23.28 -24.07
N ALA A 450 -16.28 22.39 -24.55
CA ALA A 450 -17.45 22.72 -25.37
C ALA A 450 -18.48 23.57 -24.58
N ALA A 451 -18.71 23.25 -23.33
CA ALA A 451 -19.63 23.98 -22.44
C ALA A 451 -19.08 25.38 -22.08
N LEU A 452 -17.77 25.49 -21.85
CA LEU A 452 -17.10 26.77 -21.69
C LEU A 452 -17.22 27.61 -22.97
N ALA A 453 -16.99 26.99 -24.14
CA ALA A 453 -17.11 27.63 -25.44
C ALA A 453 -18.53 28.13 -25.73
N ALA A 454 -19.54 27.37 -25.36
CA ALA A 454 -20.95 27.72 -25.50
C ALA A 454 -21.43 28.74 -24.47
N GLY A 455 -20.65 29.08 -23.46
CA GLY A 455 -21.05 29.98 -22.38
C GLY A 455 -22.03 29.36 -21.38
N THR A 456 -22.19 28.06 -21.38
CA THR A 456 -23.08 27.38 -20.44
C THR A 456 -22.41 27.18 -19.07
N ILE A 457 -21.09 27.26 -19.01
CA ILE A 457 -20.29 27.26 -17.77
C ILE A 457 -19.50 28.56 -17.69
N ASN A 458 -19.59 29.23 -16.55
CA ASN A 458 -18.83 30.44 -16.27
C ASN A 458 -17.67 30.12 -15.30
N PRO A 459 -16.41 30.09 -15.75
CA PRO A 459 -15.27 29.74 -14.91
C PRO A 459 -14.97 30.78 -13.81
N PHE A 460 -15.50 32.02 -13.92
CA PHE A 460 -15.28 33.07 -12.95
C PHE A 460 -16.30 33.06 -11.80
N ALA A 461 -17.40 32.32 -11.90
CA ALA A 461 -18.39 32.26 -10.86
C ALA A 461 -17.89 31.52 -9.63
N TYR A 462 -18.00 32.16 -8.47
CA TYR A 462 -17.60 31.59 -7.17
C TYR A 462 -18.34 30.30 -6.82
N GLN A 463 -19.63 30.29 -7.13
CA GLN A 463 -20.46 29.11 -7.27
C GLN A 463 -21.29 29.34 -8.49
N GLN A 464 -21.36 28.36 -9.38
CA GLN A 464 -22.40 28.47 -10.39
C GLN A 464 -23.74 28.58 -9.65
N ALA A 465 -24.49 29.63 -9.89
CA ALA A 465 -25.69 29.98 -9.11
C ALA A 465 -26.76 28.88 -9.06
N SER A 466 -26.68 27.91 -9.96
CA SER A 466 -27.47 26.68 -9.98
C SER A 466 -26.72 25.46 -9.42
N GLY A 467 -25.44 25.57 -9.11
CA GLY A 467 -24.60 24.47 -8.55
C GLY A 467 -24.40 23.27 -9.46
N ALA A 468 -25.09 23.17 -10.58
CA ALA A 468 -25.05 21.97 -11.42
C ALA A 468 -24.23 22.22 -12.70
N LEU A 469 -23.19 21.42 -12.88
CA LEU A 469 -22.58 21.25 -14.19
C LEU A 469 -23.58 20.57 -15.13
N PRO A 470 -23.57 20.91 -16.44
CA PRO A 470 -24.38 20.16 -17.42
C PRO A 470 -24.07 18.66 -17.32
N SER A 471 -25.10 17.84 -17.34
CA SER A 471 -24.93 16.38 -17.22
C SER A 471 -24.05 15.78 -18.33
N SER A 472 -23.91 16.46 -19.47
CA SER A 472 -23.00 16.07 -20.55
C SER A 472 -21.52 16.22 -20.20
N VAL A 473 -21.18 17.03 -19.19
CA VAL A 473 -19.80 17.28 -18.75
C VAL A 473 -19.36 16.25 -17.70
N ILE A 474 -20.33 15.63 -17.03
CA ILE A 474 -20.06 14.68 -15.96
C ILE A 474 -20.17 13.25 -16.50
N GLY A 475 -19.17 12.44 -16.20
CA GLY A 475 -19.13 11.04 -16.58
C GLY A 475 -18.70 10.12 -15.45
N THR A 476 -18.47 8.88 -15.81
CA THR A 476 -17.98 7.84 -14.90
C THR A 476 -16.75 7.22 -15.50
N LYS A 477 -15.63 7.34 -14.79
CA LYS A 477 -14.37 6.66 -15.12
C LYS A 477 -14.46 5.22 -14.64
N THR A 478 -14.03 4.28 -15.47
CA THR A 478 -13.98 2.87 -15.11
C THR A 478 -12.66 2.22 -15.52
N ASN A 479 -12.20 1.27 -14.71
CA ASN A 479 -11.11 0.39 -15.08
C ASN A 479 -11.40 -1.01 -14.54
N ASN A 480 -11.37 -2.01 -15.40
CA ASN A 480 -11.54 -3.41 -15.02
C ASN A 480 -10.20 -4.12 -15.11
N MET A 481 -9.78 -4.70 -14.00
CA MET A 481 -8.49 -5.37 -13.89
C MET A 481 -8.70 -6.80 -13.43
N VAL A 482 -7.90 -7.71 -13.98
CA VAL A 482 -7.98 -9.14 -13.65
C VAL A 482 -6.58 -9.68 -13.49
N SER A 483 -6.35 -10.38 -12.37
CA SER A 483 -5.20 -11.24 -12.19
C SER A 483 -5.66 -12.70 -12.08
N THR A 484 -4.82 -13.63 -12.54
CA THR A 484 -5.04 -15.06 -12.37
C THR A 484 -3.75 -15.75 -11.97
N LEU A 485 -3.88 -16.78 -11.16
CA LEU A 485 -2.80 -17.71 -10.87
C LEU A 485 -3.35 -19.13 -11.04
N ALA A 486 -2.67 -19.93 -11.87
CA ALA A 486 -2.93 -21.35 -12.02
C ALA A 486 -1.63 -22.10 -11.74
N SER A 487 -1.65 -22.96 -10.74
CA SER A 487 -0.46 -23.73 -10.33
C SER A 487 -0.79 -25.21 -10.22
N GLU A 488 0.17 -26.02 -10.63
CA GLU A 488 0.20 -27.47 -10.45
C GLU A 488 1.44 -27.80 -9.63
N ASP A 489 1.31 -28.64 -8.61
CA ASP A 489 2.40 -28.99 -7.73
C ASP A 489 2.45 -30.49 -7.44
N PHE A 490 3.67 -30.99 -7.23
CA PHE A 490 3.95 -32.33 -6.75
C PHE A 490 5.01 -32.26 -5.65
N VAL A 491 4.75 -32.94 -4.55
CA VAL A 491 5.69 -33.08 -3.43
C VAL A 491 5.80 -34.54 -3.04
N PHE A 492 7.04 -35.03 -2.92
CA PHE A 492 7.34 -36.36 -2.39
C PHE A 492 8.30 -36.22 -1.22
N LYS A 493 7.94 -36.80 -0.10
CA LYS A 493 8.70 -36.70 1.14
C LYS A 493 8.81 -38.02 1.87
N GLY A 494 9.89 -38.15 2.65
CA GLY A 494 10.10 -39.37 3.37
C GLY A 494 11.33 -39.44 4.27
N THR A 495 11.46 -40.57 4.94
CA THR A 495 12.52 -40.89 5.88
C THR A 495 13.25 -42.16 5.40
N PRO A 496 14.21 -42.04 4.43
CA PRO A 496 14.85 -43.18 3.79
C PRO A 496 15.76 -43.97 4.73
N PHE A 497 16.38 -43.31 5.72
CA PHE A 497 17.36 -43.90 6.60
C PHE A 497 17.14 -43.48 8.04
N GLU A 498 17.22 -44.43 8.94
CA GLU A 498 17.36 -44.19 10.37
C GLU A 498 18.86 -44.02 10.69
N LEU A 499 19.22 -42.76 11.04
CA LEU A 499 20.53 -42.46 11.61
C LEU A 499 20.53 -42.84 13.10
N PRO A 500 21.72 -43.00 13.72
CA PRO A 500 21.79 -43.29 15.16
C PRO A 500 21.03 -42.33 16.04
N ASN A 501 20.74 -41.13 15.52
CA ASN A 501 20.23 -39.94 16.22
C ASN A 501 18.81 -39.57 15.85
N GLY A 502 18.20 -40.29 14.93
CA GLY A 502 16.86 -40.00 14.39
C GLY A 502 16.80 -40.21 12.89
N SER A 503 15.65 -40.02 12.29
CA SER A 503 15.47 -40.25 10.87
C SER A 503 16.01 -39.12 10.02
N LEU A 504 16.80 -39.44 9.00
CA LEU A 504 17.10 -38.51 7.92
C LEU A 504 15.79 -38.26 7.15
N SER A 505 15.35 -37.02 7.07
CA SER A 505 14.11 -36.65 6.37
C SER A 505 14.43 -35.86 5.10
N PHE A 506 13.67 -36.07 4.05
CA PHE A 506 13.79 -35.30 2.83
C PHE A 506 12.41 -34.92 2.25
N ALA A 507 12.36 -33.85 1.52
CA ALA A 507 11.29 -33.50 0.61
C ALA A 507 11.87 -33.10 -0.74
N ILE A 508 11.24 -33.55 -1.82
CA ILE A 508 11.52 -33.06 -3.18
C ILE A 508 10.20 -32.72 -3.84
N GLY A 509 10.21 -31.70 -4.65
CA GLY A 509 9.00 -31.28 -5.35
C GLY A 509 9.28 -30.53 -6.64
N ALA A 510 8.21 -30.38 -7.40
CA ALA A 510 8.18 -29.59 -8.62
C ALA A 510 6.85 -28.84 -8.69
N SER A 511 6.87 -27.67 -9.28
CA SER A 511 5.64 -26.93 -9.58
C SER A 511 5.73 -26.23 -10.92
N HIS A 512 4.57 -26.04 -11.54
CA HIS A 512 4.41 -25.18 -12.71
C HIS A 512 3.30 -24.19 -12.43
N THR A 513 3.61 -22.91 -12.61
CA THR A 513 2.68 -21.83 -12.31
C THR A 513 2.56 -20.89 -13.50
N ARG A 514 1.34 -20.52 -13.84
CA ARG A 514 1.03 -19.49 -14.82
C ARG A 514 0.34 -18.33 -14.13
N GLU A 515 0.87 -17.13 -14.33
CA GLU A 515 0.32 -15.89 -13.82
C GLU A 515 -0.08 -14.97 -14.98
N THR A 516 -1.18 -14.26 -14.82
CA THR A 516 -1.64 -13.27 -15.79
C THR A 516 -2.12 -12.01 -15.09
N LEU A 517 -1.92 -10.87 -15.73
CA LEU A 517 -2.43 -9.58 -15.29
C LEU A 517 -2.96 -8.83 -16.51
N SER A 518 -4.13 -8.20 -16.38
CA SER A 518 -4.71 -7.39 -17.43
C SER A 518 -5.47 -6.21 -16.86
N ALA A 519 -5.51 -5.10 -17.64
CA ALA A 519 -6.30 -3.92 -17.35
C ALA A 519 -7.06 -3.47 -18.60
N SER A 520 -8.31 -3.03 -18.40
CA SER A 520 -9.22 -2.58 -19.44
C SER A 520 -9.94 -1.30 -19.00
N PRO A 521 -9.26 -0.13 -19.08
CA PRO A 521 -9.86 1.16 -18.80
C PRO A 521 -10.90 1.55 -19.86
N ASP A 522 -11.85 2.42 -19.48
CA ASP A 522 -12.79 3.00 -20.45
C ASP A 522 -12.06 3.86 -21.50
N GLN A 523 -12.74 4.15 -22.60
CA GLN A 523 -12.13 4.85 -23.72
C GLN A 523 -11.67 6.28 -23.36
N THR A 524 -12.40 7.00 -22.51
CA THR A 524 -12.06 8.37 -22.09
C THR A 524 -10.83 8.38 -21.17
N SER A 525 -10.59 7.30 -20.45
CA SER A 525 -9.38 7.09 -19.64
C SER A 525 -8.13 6.82 -20.45
N GLN A 526 -8.26 6.46 -21.74
CA GLN A 526 -7.12 6.14 -22.58
C GLN A 526 -6.44 7.42 -23.11
N PRO A 527 -5.16 7.33 -23.59
CA PRO A 527 -4.47 8.46 -24.16
C PRO A 527 -5.27 9.08 -25.31
N ILE A 528 -5.45 10.40 -25.29
CA ILE A 528 -6.16 11.13 -26.36
C ILE A 528 -5.37 11.10 -27.69
N GLU A 529 -4.05 10.96 -27.62
CA GLU A 529 -3.14 10.78 -28.77
C GLU A 529 -2.03 9.79 -28.39
N PRO A 530 -1.47 9.03 -29.35
CA PRO A 530 -0.35 8.14 -29.07
C PRO A 530 0.87 8.88 -28.50
N GLY A 531 1.37 8.41 -27.36
CA GLY A 531 2.53 9.00 -26.68
C GLY A 531 2.23 10.21 -25.78
N VAL A 532 0.94 10.52 -25.59
CA VAL A 532 0.48 11.56 -24.67
C VAL A 532 -0.18 10.89 -23.47
N SER A 533 0.19 11.28 -22.26
CA SER A 533 -0.35 10.71 -21.02
C SER A 533 -1.52 11.48 -20.43
N ILE A 534 -2.22 12.22 -21.27
CA ILE A 534 -3.41 12.94 -20.87
C ILE A 534 -4.62 12.09 -21.25
N ALA A 535 -5.47 11.78 -20.29
CA ALA A 535 -6.78 11.19 -20.51
C ALA A 535 -7.80 12.25 -20.96
N GLY A 536 -8.94 11.80 -21.46
CA GLY A 536 -10.08 12.67 -21.70
C GLY A 536 -10.75 13.18 -20.42
N TRP A 537 -10.47 12.60 -19.26
CA TRP A 537 -10.91 13.09 -17.97
C TRP A 537 -10.04 14.24 -17.45
N LEU A 538 -10.64 15.27 -16.87
CA LEU A 538 -9.94 16.45 -16.35
C LEU A 538 -8.93 16.04 -15.28
N ASN A 539 -7.70 16.57 -15.39
CA ASN A 539 -6.56 16.32 -14.47
C ASN A 539 -6.23 14.83 -14.23
N SER A 540 -6.69 13.95 -15.11
CA SER A 540 -6.46 12.52 -14.98
C SER A 540 -5.34 12.07 -15.89
N GLU A 541 -4.44 11.25 -15.35
CA GLU A 541 -3.47 10.53 -16.14
C GLU A 541 -4.16 9.48 -17.02
N SER A 542 -3.60 9.25 -18.20
CA SER A 542 -4.16 8.26 -19.10
C SER A 542 -3.78 6.84 -18.65
N LEU A 543 -4.73 5.93 -18.82
CA LEU A 543 -4.56 4.50 -18.61
C LEU A 543 -4.64 3.78 -19.95
N SER A 544 -3.62 3.03 -20.32
CA SER A 544 -3.67 2.21 -21.53
C SER A 544 -4.09 0.78 -21.17
N PRO A 545 -4.95 0.14 -21.97
CA PRO A 545 -5.23 -1.26 -21.80
C PRO A 545 -3.95 -2.08 -22.00
N PHE A 546 -3.75 -3.08 -21.14
CA PHE A 546 -2.63 -3.99 -21.29
C PHE A 546 -2.97 -5.40 -20.81
N GLY A 547 -2.15 -6.37 -21.19
CA GLY A 547 -2.24 -7.73 -20.72
C GLY A 547 -0.86 -8.39 -20.77
N ALA A 548 -0.48 -9.06 -19.69
CA ALA A 548 0.77 -9.75 -19.57
C ALA A 548 0.58 -11.13 -18.94
N SER A 549 1.50 -12.04 -19.21
CA SER A 549 1.52 -13.36 -18.58
C SER A 549 2.95 -13.86 -18.45
N ARG A 550 3.20 -14.67 -17.41
CA ARG A 550 4.45 -15.41 -17.27
C ARG A 550 4.18 -16.85 -16.83
N GLU A 551 5.11 -17.72 -17.16
CA GLU A 551 5.15 -19.11 -16.69
C GLU A 551 6.40 -19.30 -15.84
N ILE A 552 6.27 -20.08 -14.78
CA ILE A 552 7.32 -20.37 -13.82
C ILE A 552 7.36 -21.88 -13.62
N SER A 553 8.50 -22.50 -13.93
CA SER A 553 8.73 -23.91 -13.65
C SER A 553 9.76 -24.04 -12.54
N SER A 554 9.45 -24.82 -11.53
CA SER A 554 10.26 -24.89 -10.31
C SER A 554 10.57 -26.33 -9.93
N ILE A 555 11.77 -26.53 -9.40
CA ILE A 555 12.18 -27.75 -8.73
C ILE A 555 12.80 -27.37 -7.39
N PHE A 556 12.44 -28.06 -6.34
CA PHE A 556 12.98 -27.81 -5.01
C PHE A 556 13.28 -29.09 -4.23
N GLY A 557 14.17 -28.99 -3.27
CA GLY A 557 14.52 -30.07 -2.37
C GLY A 557 14.89 -29.57 -0.98
N GLU A 558 14.56 -30.36 0.02
CA GLU A 558 14.85 -30.11 1.43
C GLU A 558 15.43 -31.40 2.04
N LEU A 559 16.44 -31.26 2.88
CA LEU A 559 17.10 -32.34 3.59
C LEU A 559 17.33 -31.97 5.05
N LYS A 560 16.67 -32.67 5.97
CA LYS A 560 16.77 -32.48 7.41
C LYS A 560 17.47 -33.65 8.05
N ALA A 561 18.62 -33.38 8.68
CA ALA A 561 19.51 -34.40 9.26
C ALA A 561 19.74 -34.15 10.76
N PRO A 562 19.32 -35.03 11.65
CA PRO A 562 19.72 -35.02 13.05
C PRO A 562 21.16 -35.53 13.18
N ILE A 563 22.10 -34.63 13.34
CA ILE A 563 23.56 -34.95 13.40
C ILE A 563 23.92 -35.56 14.76
N ILE A 564 23.38 -34.98 15.82
CA ILE A 564 23.51 -35.42 17.20
C ILE A 564 22.13 -35.58 17.81
N GLY A 565 21.92 -36.59 18.60
CA GLY A 565 20.65 -36.81 19.31
C GLY A 565 20.86 -37.40 20.71
N PRO A 566 19.79 -37.54 21.47
CA PRO A 566 19.81 -37.91 22.89
C PRO A 566 20.53 -39.25 23.18
N LYS A 567 20.53 -40.17 22.21
CA LYS A 567 21.14 -41.50 22.35
C LYS A 567 22.67 -41.48 22.44
N GLN A 568 23.33 -40.39 22.00
CA GLN A 568 24.77 -40.24 22.03
C GLN A 568 25.33 -39.76 23.37
N ASP A 569 24.47 -39.22 24.21
CA ASP A 569 24.78 -38.74 25.56
C ASP A 569 25.99 -37.80 25.62
N ILE A 570 26.11 -36.88 24.67
CA ILE A 570 27.19 -35.90 24.59
C ILE A 570 26.87 -34.74 25.53
N THR A 571 27.69 -34.53 26.53
CA THR A 571 27.53 -33.47 27.50
C THR A 571 27.43 -32.10 26.81
N GLY A 572 26.34 -31.38 27.05
CA GLY A 572 26.09 -30.05 26.48
C GLY A 572 25.54 -30.08 25.06
N ILE A 573 25.26 -31.26 24.46
CA ILE A 573 24.61 -31.38 23.16
C ILE A 573 23.55 -32.47 23.25
N HIS A 574 22.35 -32.11 23.57
CA HIS A 574 21.22 -33.05 23.59
C HIS A 574 20.77 -33.37 22.15
N GLN A 575 20.58 -32.33 21.33
CA GLN A 575 20.21 -32.52 19.93
C GLN A 575 20.89 -31.44 19.06
N LEU A 576 21.32 -31.85 17.88
CA LEU A 576 21.81 -30.96 16.82
C LEU A 576 21.22 -31.42 15.50
N THR A 577 20.41 -30.58 14.90
CA THR A 577 19.75 -30.83 13.60
C THR A 577 20.19 -29.77 12.60
N ILE A 578 20.52 -30.19 11.41
CA ILE A 578 20.79 -29.30 10.25
C ILE A 578 19.66 -29.50 9.25
N ASP A 579 19.16 -28.39 8.71
CA ASP A 579 18.22 -28.39 7.60
C ASP A 579 18.82 -27.63 6.44
N MET A 580 18.69 -28.15 5.23
CA MET A 580 19.21 -27.54 4.01
C MET A 580 18.13 -27.60 2.94
N ALA A 581 17.90 -26.49 2.28
CA ALA A 581 16.96 -26.38 1.19
C ALA A 581 17.61 -25.71 -0.03
N GLU A 582 17.17 -26.11 -1.20
CA GLU A 582 17.57 -25.51 -2.47
C GLU A 582 16.37 -25.49 -3.40
N ARG A 583 16.19 -24.37 -4.08
CA ARG A 583 15.16 -24.19 -5.08
C ARG A 583 15.71 -23.56 -6.35
N TYR A 584 15.29 -24.10 -7.49
CA TYR A 584 15.56 -23.56 -8.81
C TYR A 584 14.25 -23.20 -9.48
N ASP A 585 14.11 -21.95 -9.88
CA ASP A 585 12.96 -21.41 -10.59
C ASP A 585 13.39 -20.93 -11.99
N ASP A 586 12.68 -21.34 -13.01
CA ASP A 586 12.84 -20.91 -14.40
C ASP A 586 11.63 -20.10 -14.84
N TYR A 587 11.84 -18.84 -15.11
CA TYR A 587 10.83 -17.86 -15.53
C TYR A 587 10.89 -17.66 -17.03
N SER A 588 9.76 -17.76 -17.70
CA SER A 588 9.68 -17.57 -19.16
C SER A 588 10.15 -16.19 -19.66
N LEU A 589 10.29 -15.19 -18.80
CA LEU A 589 10.55 -13.79 -19.19
C LEU A 589 11.88 -13.22 -18.64
N ILE A 590 12.33 -13.67 -17.49
CA ILE A 590 13.43 -13.03 -16.75
C ILE A 590 14.59 -14.00 -16.43
N GLY A 591 14.56 -15.20 -17.01
CA GLY A 591 15.57 -16.23 -16.79
C GLY A 591 15.35 -17.02 -15.51
N HIS A 592 16.42 -17.48 -14.88
CA HIS A 592 16.35 -18.39 -13.74
C HIS A 592 16.88 -17.77 -12.44
N SER A 593 16.46 -18.36 -11.33
CA SER A 593 16.98 -18.05 -9.99
C SER A 593 17.27 -19.34 -9.24
N ASP A 594 18.36 -19.37 -8.50
CA ASP A 594 18.76 -20.43 -7.59
C ASP A 594 18.91 -19.86 -6.17
N VAL A 595 18.29 -20.50 -5.21
CA VAL A 595 18.17 -19.97 -3.83
C VAL A 595 18.45 -21.07 -2.80
N PRO A 596 19.69 -21.14 -2.32
CA PRO A 596 20.07 -22.02 -1.24
C PRO A 596 19.73 -21.45 0.13
N GLU A 597 19.44 -22.33 1.07
CA GLU A 597 19.27 -22.02 2.46
C GLU A 597 19.83 -23.13 3.34
N ALA A 598 20.40 -22.77 4.48
CA ALA A 598 20.82 -23.69 5.50
C ALA A 598 20.45 -23.17 6.88
N SER A 599 19.91 -24.04 7.71
CA SER A 599 19.52 -23.71 9.06
C SER A 599 19.94 -24.79 10.07
N LEU A 600 20.07 -24.35 11.32
CA LEU A 600 20.57 -25.13 12.43
C LEU A 600 19.63 -25.01 13.61
N ASN A 601 19.31 -26.14 14.23
CA ASN A 601 18.65 -26.22 15.52
C ASN A 601 19.55 -26.96 16.49
N TYR A 602 19.87 -26.34 17.64
CA TYR A 602 20.75 -26.88 18.65
C TYR A 602 20.09 -26.82 20.03
N GLU A 603 19.92 -27.98 20.63
CA GLU A 603 19.39 -28.14 21.98
C GLU A 603 20.54 -28.60 22.91
N PRO A 604 21.08 -27.72 23.76
CA PRO A 604 22.16 -28.07 24.65
C PRO A 604 21.75 -29.05 25.77
N ILE A 605 20.51 -28.94 26.27
CA ILE A 605 20.03 -29.69 27.43
C ILE A 605 18.85 -30.60 27.03
N ASP A 606 17.83 -30.06 26.47
CA ASP A 606 16.65 -30.67 25.86
C ASP A 606 15.81 -29.60 25.17
N GLU A 607 14.58 -29.90 24.76
CA GLU A 607 13.62 -28.99 24.10
C GLU A 607 13.27 -27.72 24.90
N ARG A 608 13.68 -27.62 26.18
CA ARG A 608 13.46 -26.45 27.04
C ARG A 608 14.29 -25.24 26.64
N PHE A 609 15.43 -25.49 26.03
CA PHE A 609 16.31 -24.44 25.54
C PHE A 609 16.85 -24.82 24.17
N THR A 610 16.38 -24.10 23.17
CA THR A 610 16.73 -24.31 21.78
C THR A 610 17.42 -23.07 21.24
N LEU A 611 18.58 -23.26 20.65
CA LEU A 611 19.26 -22.23 19.83
C LEU A 611 19.01 -22.52 18.37
N ARG A 612 18.67 -21.49 17.60
CA ARG A 612 18.47 -21.62 16.17
C ARG A 612 19.26 -20.58 15.38
N ALA A 613 19.64 -20.93 14.17
CA ALA A 613 20.29 -20.01 13.25
C ALA A 613 19.95 -20.43 11.82
N SER A 614 19.79 -19.45 10.95
CA SER A 614 19.57 -19.65 9.52
C SER A 614 20.44 -18.69 8.70
N VAL A 615 20.75 -19.09 7.49
CA VAL A 615 21.38 -18.25 6.48
C VAL A 615 20.84 -18.68 5.12
N GLY A 616 20.40 -17.73 4.36
CA GLY A 616 19.79 -18.00 3.06
C GLY A 616 19.95 -16.85 2.07
N ARG A 617 19.62 -17.18 0.84
CA ARG A 617 19.42 -16.21 -0.21
C ARG A 617 17.96 -16.23 -0.61
N SER A 618 17.38 -15.05 -0.77
CA SER A 618 16.02 -14.88 -1.26
C SER A 618 16.00 -13.97 -2.49
N PHE A 619 14.91 -13.95 -3.22
CA PHE A 619 14.77 -13.08 -4.39
C PHE A 619 13.34 -12.62 -4.56
N GLY A 620 13.18 -11.48 -5.25
CA GLY A 620 11.91 -11.03 -5.74
C GLY A 620 11.97 -10.87 -7.26
N ALA A 621 11.02 -11.48 -7.95
CA ALA A 621 10.87 -11.33 -9.38
C ALA A 621 10.25 -9.96 -9.69
N PRO A 622 10.62 -9.31 -10.83
CA PRO A 622 9.90 -8.15 -11.32
C PRO A 622 8.42 -8.48 -11.53
N GLU A 623 7.56 -7.56 -11.19
CA GLU A 623 6.12 -7.68 -11.33
C GLU A 623 5.68 -7.56 -12.80
N LEU A 624 4.53 -8.15 -13.16
CA LEU A 624 4.05 -8.09 -14.55
C LEU A 624 3.77 -6.66 -15.01
N ALA A 625 3.27 -5.80 -14.13
CA ALA A 625 3.07 -4.39 -14.43
C ALA A 625 4.40 -3.63 -14.56
N GLN A 626 5.43 -3.98 -13.79
CA GLN A 626 6.76 -3.39 -13.89
C GLN A 626 7.47 -3.75 -15.20
N LEU A 627 7.19 -4.94 -15.73
CA LEU A 627 7.77 -5.40 -17.00
C LEU A 627 6.99 -4.86 -18.23
N PHE A 628 5.66 -4.84 -18.19
CA PHE A 628 4.80 -4.67 -19.35
C PHE A 628 3.62 -3.71 -19.16
N GLY A 629 3.49 -3.10 -18.00
CA GLY A 629 2.43 -2.11 -17.75
C GLY A 629 2.45 -0.94 -18.73
N PRO A 630 1.44 -0.09 -18.72
CA PRO A 630 1.44 1.08 -19.57
C PRO A 630 2.47 2.11 -19.08
N PRO A 631 3.12 2.85 -20.00
CA PRO A 631 3.95 3.98 -19.61
C PRO A 631 3.09 5.08 -19.00
N ILE A 632 3.61 5.71 -17.95
CA ILE A 632 3.01 6.87 -17.30
C ILE A 632 3.85 8.09 -17.72
N SER A 633 3.23 9.15 -18.25
CA SER A 633 3.94 10.39 -18.48
C SER A 633 3.16 11.56 -17.90
N GLY A 634 3.87 12.52 -17.36
CA GLY A 634 3.28 13.71 -16.75
C GLY A 634 4.28 14.87 -16.71
N PRO A 635 3.80 16.08 -16.44
CA PRO A 635 4.70 17.20 -16.23
C PRO A 635 5.48 16.99 -14.92
N ILE A 636 6.79 17.10 -15.00
CA ILE A 636 7.63 17.21 -13.79
C ILE A 636 7.35 18.58 -13.18
N PRO A 637 6.97 18.67 -11.90
CA PRO A 637 6.73 19.95 -11.26
C PRO A 637 7.92 20.90 -11.42
N PRO A 638 7.69 22.20 -11.51
CA PRO A 638 8.77 23.19 -11.54
C PRO A 638 9.65 23.05 -10.31
N PHE A 639 10.96 22.96 -10.52
CA PHE A 639 11.95 22.92 -9.43
C PHE A 639 13.16 23.78 -9.79
N THR A 640 13.87 24.26 -8.77
CA THR A 640 15.13 24.97 -8.95
C THR A 640 16.26 23.95 -9.01
N TYR A 641 17.01 23.92 -10.09
CA TYR A 641 18.21 23.12 -10.20
C TYR A 641 19.45 24.00 -10.39
N GLN A 642 20.57 23.55 -9.84
CA GLN A 642 21.82 24.26 -9.93
C GLN A 642 22.48 23.90 -11.26
N GLY A 643 22.27 24.72 -12.25
CA GLY A 643 22.91 24.56 -13.53
C GLY A 643 24.35 25.14 -13.55
N TYR A 644 25.08 24.85 -14.61
CA TYR A 644 26.44 25.36 -14.83
C TYR A 644 26.55 26.90 -14.78
N TYR A 645 25.46 27.60 -15.10
CA TYR A 645 25.33 29.06 -15.08
C TYR A 645 24.56 29.61 -13.86
N GLY A 646 24.39 28.85 -12.80
CA GLY A 646 23.69 29.26 -11.62
C GLY A 646 22.33 28.52 -11.40
N ASN A 647 21.53 29.01 -10.47
CA ASN A 647 20.22 28.41 -10.21
C ASN A 647 19.25 28.74 -11.37
N VAL A 648 18.79 27.72 -12.06
CA VAL A 648 17.75 27.83 -13.07
C VAL A 648 16.43 27.37 -12.47
N ALA A 649 15.49 28.30 -12.32
CA ALA A 649 14.11 27.96 -11.96
C ALA A 649 13.36 27.60 -13.23
N SER A 650 12.91 26.38 -13.37
CA SER A 650 11.99 26.00 -14.43
C SER A 650 10.58 26.47 -14.03
N SER A 651 10.09 27.52 -14.68
CA SER A 651 8.69 27.95 -14.52
C SER A 651 7.71 27.12 -15.36
N ALA A 652 8.21 26.35 -16.31
CA ALA A 652 7.45 25.36 -17.08
C ALA A 652 8.10 24.00 -16.83
N GLY A 653 7.34 23.02 -16.38
CA GLY A 653 7.86 21.70 -16.05
C GLY A 653 8.45 20.97 -17.26
N PHE A 654 9.42 20.10 -17.00
CA PHE A 654 9.87 19.10 -17.96
C PHE A 654 8.77 18.04 -18.15
N THR A 655 8.80 17.31 -19.26
CA THR A 655 7.95 16.14 -19.43
C THR A 655 8.67 14.90 -18.91
N GLY A 656 8.18 14.31 -17.84
CA GLY A 656 8.64 13.02 -17.35
C GLY A 656 7.89 11.88 -18.05
N ILE A 657 8.60 10.85 -18.45
CA ILE A 657 8.03 9.63 -19.02
C ILE A 657 8.52 8.47 -18.16
N GLY A 658 7.67 8.04 -17.23
CA GLY A 658 7.89 6.84 -16.44
C GLY A 658 7.33 5.60 -17.15
N GLY A 659 7.82 4.42 -16.81
CA GLY A 659 7.20 3.27 -17.39
C GLY A 659 7.88 1.95 -17.12
N PRO A 660 7.24 0.89 -17.59
CA PRO A 660 7.68 -0.48 -17.46
C PRO A 660 9.04 -0.69 -18.15
N ASN A 661 9.77 -1.69 -17.69
CA ASN A 661 11.06 -2.04 -18.26
C ASN A 661 11.17 -3.56 -18.40
N PRO A 662 11.05 -4.10 -19.62
CA PRO A 662 11.19 -5.54 -19.85
C PRO A 662 12.59 -6.10 -19.57
N SER A 663 13.58 -5.23 -19.30
CA SER A 663 14.97 -5.63 -19.01
C SER A 663 15.23 -5.77 -17.51
N LEU A 664 14.23 -5.58 -16.67
CA LEU A 664 14.37 -5.77 -15.22
C LEU A 664 14.82 -7.19 -14.91
N GLN A 665 15.68 -7.28 -13.90
CA GLN A 665 16.19 -8.55 -13.38
C GLN A 665 15.58 -8.80 -11.99
N PRO A 666 15.50 -10.03 -11.54
CA PRO A 666 15.19 -10.33 -10.14
C PRO A 666 16.18 -9.61 -9.21
N PHE A 667 15.65 -8.99 -8.17
CA PHE A 667 16.50 -8.51 -7.08
C PHE A 667 16.78 -9.64 -6.09
N THR A 668 17.86 -9.53 -5.35
CA THR A 668 18.28 -10.56 -4.40
C THR A 668 18.44 -10.00 -3.00
N ALA A 669 18.18 -10.86 -2.03
CA ALA A 669 18.42 -10.56 -0.62
C ALA A 669 19.27 -11.68 0.00
N ASN A 670 20.24 -11.30 0.81
CA ASN A 670 20.90 -12.21 1.72
C ASN A 670 20.32 -11.99 3.10
N THR A 671 19.84 -13.07 3.69
CA THR A 671 19.23 -13.04 5.03
C THR A 671 19.99 -13.97 5.96
N TRP A 672 20.09 -13.61 7.22
CA TRP A 672 20.48 -14.52 8.27
C TRP A 672 19.78 -14.16 9.58
N SER A 673 19.48 -15.18 10.34
CA SER A 673 18.87 -15.01 11.66
C SER A 673 19.57 -15.90 12.68
N THR A 674 19.48 -15.50 13.95
CA THR A 674 19.90 -16.33 15.07
C THR A 674 19.11 -15.99 16.30
N GLY A 675 18.70 -16.99 17.04
CA GLY A 675 17.86 -16.79 18.19
C GLY A 675 17.82 -17.97 19.15
N PHE A 676 16.94 -17.86 20.12
CA PHE A 676 16.67 -18.93 21.06
C PHE A 676 15.20 -18.99 21.44
N VAL A 677 14.77 -20.19 21.83
CA VAL A 677 13.50 -20.46 22.49
C VAL A 677 13.79 -21.05 23.87
N LEU A 678 13.12 -20.52 24.88
CA LEU A 678 13.24 -20.96 26.28
C LEU A 678 11.87 -21.27 26.87
N ALA A 679 11.62 -22.56 27.17
CA ALA A 679 10.39 -23.06 27.78
C ALA A 679 10.72 -23.91 29.01
N PRO A 680 11.11 -23.31 30.15
CA PRO A 680 11.64 -24.01 31.31
C PRO A 680 10.55 -24.81 32.04
N ARG A 681 10.81 -26.08 32.34
CA ARG A 681 9.85 -26.93 33.08
C ARG A 681 9.63 -26.46 34.52
N GLU A 682 10.62 -25.74 35.07
CA GLU A 682 10.60 -25.19 36.44
C GLU A 682 9.61 -24.02 36.57
N VAL A 683 9.31 -23.33 35.48
CA VAL A 683 8.31 -22.26 35.38
C VAL A 683 7.30 -22.66 34.31
N GLN A 684 6.38 -23.53 34.72
CA GLN A 684 5.38 -24.08 33.79
C GLN A 684 4.55 -22.96 33.16
N GLY A 685 4.41 -23.02 31.84
CA GLY A 685 3.64 -22.04 31.06
C GLY A 685 4.41 -20.79 30.65
N LEU A 686 5.74 -20.72 30.96
CA LEU A 686 6.62 -19.70 30.41
C LEU A 686 7.19 -20.17 29.08
N ASP A 687 7.00 -19.34 28.06
CA ASP A 687 7.64 -19.45 26.74
C ASP A 687 8.24 -18.11 26.37
N LEU A 688 9.52 -18.11 26.00
CA LEU A 688 10.25 -16.91 25.61
C LEU A 688 11.01 -17.22 24.33
N SER A 689 10.82 -16.43 23.28
CA SER A 689 11.65 -16.46 22.09
C SER A 689 12.35 -15.11 21.87
N PHE A 690 13.52 -15.19 21.29
CA PHE A 690 14.28 -14.03 20.85
C PHE A 690 15.01 -14.40 19.56
N ASP A 691 14.83 -13.58 18.52
CA ASP A 691 15.41 -13.82 17.21
C ASP A 691 15.98 -12.51 16.67
N PHE A 692 17.28 -12.50 16.45
CA PHE A 692 17.96 -11.44 15.72
C PHE A 692 17.83 -11.73 14.23
N PHE A 693 17.56 -10.70 13.44
CA PHE A 693 17.50 -10.77 11.99
C PHE A 693 18.40 -9.72 11.32
N GLU A 694 18.94 -10.07 10.18
CA GLU A 694 19.60 -9.15 9.25
C GLU A 694 19.27 -9.53 7.81
N ALA A 695 18.80 -8.56 7.03
CA ALA A 695 18.52 -8.70 5.62
C ALA A 695 19.25 -7.62 4.82
N THR A 696 19.89 -8.01 3.73
CA THR A 696 20.54 -7.09 2.80
C THR A 696 20.00 -7.33 1.41
N VAL A 697 19.18 -6.40 0.93
CA VAL A 697 18.57 -6.41 -0.40
C VAL A 697 19.45 -5.62 -1.37
N LYS A 698 19.63 -6.14 -2.57
CA LYS A 698 20.38 -5.49 -3.65
C LYS A 698 19.61 -5.52 -4.95
N GLY A 699 19.61 -4.37 -5.64
CA GLY A 699 18.96 -4.23 -6.92
C GLY A 699 17.44 -4.25 -6.83
N ALA A 700 16.86 -3.82 -5.71
CA ALA A 700 15.41 -3.62 -5.61
C ALA A 700 14.95 -2.65 -6.72
N ILE A 701 13.77 -2.93 -7.24
CA ILE A 701 13.22 -2.19 -8.38
C ILE A 701 12.64 -0.87 -7.87
N GLY A 702 12.99 0.22 -8.52
CA GLY A 702 12.52 1.54 -8.16
C GLY A 702 12.64 2.53 -9.31
N PHE A 703 12.05 3.69 -9.13
CA PHE A 703 12.17 4.81 -10.06
C PHE A 703 13.36 5.69 -9.69
N LEU A 704 14.09 6.15 -10.70
CA LEU A 704 15.04 7.23 -10.50
C LEU A 704 14.32 8.54 -10.18
N ASN A 705 14.83 9.29 -9.22
CA ASN A 705 14.32 10.62 -8.97
C ASN A 705 14.57 11.53 -10.18
N GLN A 706 13.52 12.07 -10.76
CA GLN A 706 13.55 12.90 -11.96
C GLN A 706 14.43 14.15 -11.79
N VAL A 707 14.38 14.75 -10.60
CA VAL A 707 15.18 15.94 -10.27
C VAL A 707 16.67 15.60 -10.25
N SER A 708 17.02 14.47 -9.65
CA SER A 708 18.41 13.97 -9.60
C SER A 708 18.95 13.66 -11.00
N ILE A 709 18.13 13.08 -11.89
CA ILE A 709 18.50 12.86 -13.29
C ILE A 709 18.86 14.19 -13.97
N VAL A 710 17.96 15.18 -13.89
CA VAL A 710 18.15 16.47 -14.56
C VAL A 710 19.36 17.21 -14.01
N GLN A 711 19.53 17.25 -12.68
CA GLN A 711 20.68 17.88 -12.03
C GLN A 711 22.01 17.25 -12.45
N SER A 712 22.07 15.92 -12.48
CA SER A 712 23.26 15.19 -12.89
C SER A 712 23.59 15.43 -14.36
N VAL A 713 22.58 15.40 -15.24
CA VAL A 713 22.77 15.62 -16.69
C VAL A 713 23.13 17.08 -16.99
N GLU A 714 22.53 18.04 -16.28
CA GLU A 714 22.89 19.44 -16.41
C GLU A 714 24.35 19.69 -15.99
N SER A 715 24.80 19.06 -14.92
CA SER A 715 26.16 19.24 -14.40
C SER A 715 27.22 18.52 -15.21
N LEU A 716 26.96 17.33 -15.69
CA LEU A 716 27.93 16.43 -16.30
C LEU A 716 27.74 16.26 -17.82
N GLY A 717 26.61 16.69 -18.38
CA GLY A 717 26.26 16.49 -19.80
C GLY A 717 26.27 15.00 -20.19
N PRO A 718 26.87 14.64 -21.33
CA PRO A 718 26.97 13.25 -21.78
C PRO A 718 27.76 12.31 -20.85
N LYS A 719 28.49 12.87 -19.88
CA LYS A 719 29.25 12.10 -18.88
C LYS A 719 28.38 11.68 -17.70
N SER A 720 27.16 12.19 -17.59
CA SER A 720 26.22 11.73 -16.56
C SER A 720 25.86 10.26 -16.81
N PRO A 721 25.79 9.42 -15.78
CA PRO A 721 25.28 8.06 -15.92
C PRO A 721 23.81 8.03 -16.37
N PHE A 722 23.13 9.15 -16.25
CA PHE A 722 21.72 9.33 -16.62
C PHE A 722 21.52 10.04 -17.98
N ALA A 723 22.59 10.36 -18.71
CA ALA A 723 22.48 11.09 -19.96
C ALA A 723 21.57 10.44 -21.01
N GLN A 724 21.49 9.10 -20.99
CA GLN A 724 20.62 8.32 -21.87
C GLN A 724 19.12 8.52 -21.61
N TYR A 725 18.75 9.01 -20.44
CA TYR A 725 17.36 9.21 -20.04
C TYR A 725 16.84 10.63 -20.30
N VAL A 726 17.68 11.54 -20.84
CA VAL A 726 17.27 12.92 -21.12
C VAL A 726 17.38 13.22 -22.60
N HIS A 727 16.25 13.59 -23.19
CA HIS A 727 16.11 13.90 -24.60
C HIS A 727 15.64 15.34 -24.81
N VAL A 728 16.03 15.96 -25.89
CA VAL A 728 15.65 17.33 -26.24
C VAL A 728 14.86 17.34 -27.56
N GLY A 729 13.74 18.04 -27.56
CA GLY A 729 12.88 18.21 -28.73
C GLY A 729 11.74 17.20 -28.85
N SER A 730 11.97 15.93 -28.49
CA SER A 730 10.95 14.88 -28.49
C SER A 730 11.38 13.73 -27.58
N PRO A 731 10.46 12.84 -27.18
CA PRO A 731 10.79 11.66 -26.35
C PRO A 731 11.87 10.74 -26.94
N ALA A 732 11.99 10.70 -28.23
CA ALA A 732 13.04 9.97 -28.98
C ALA A 732 14.07 10.94 -29.64
N GLY A 733 14.14 12.16 -29.15
CA GLY A 733 15.04 13.19 -29.64
C GLY A 733 16.51 12.94 -29.30
N PRO A 734 17.41 13.81 -29.76
CA PRO A 734 18.81 13.70 -29.42
C PRO A 734 19.03 13.88 -27.92
N GLY A 735 19.99 13.15 -27.39
CA GLY A 735 20.48 13.35 -26.03
C GLY A 735 21.21 14.68 -25.85
N VAL A 736 21.58 14.99 -24.65
CA VAL A 736 22.33 16.17 -24.25
C VAL A 736 23.76 16.08 -24.80
N THR A 737 24.25 17.17 -25.40
CA THR A 737 25.58 17.22 -26.06
C THR A 737 26.68 17.82 -25.18
N GLY A 738 26.31 18.52 -24.07
CA GLY A 738 27.28 19.11 -23.14
C GLY A 738 26.67 19.53 -21.82
N PRO A 739 27.48 19.75 -20.78
CA PRO A 739 27.04 20.35 -19.54
C PRO A 739 26.40 21.72 -19.75
N GLY A 740 25.40 22.07 -18.96
CA GLY A 740 24.70 23.34 -19.03
C GLY A 740 23.70 23.48 -20.17
N GLN A 741 23.53 22.46 -21.01
CA GLN A 741 22.63 22.54 -22.16
C GLN A 741 21.17 22.67 -21.75
N LEU A 742 20.72 21.97 -20.72
CA LEU A 742 19.29 21.97 -20.33
C LEU A 742 18.84 23.37 -19.90
N SER A 743 19.74 24.15 -19.31
CA SER A 743 19.45 25.54 -18.94
C SER A 743 19.35 26.51 -20.13
N THR A 744 19.74 26.08 -21.30
CA THR A 744 19.73 26.92 -22.55
C THR A 744 18.58 26.59 -23.51
N VAL A 745 17.83 25.52 -23.24
CA VAL A 745 16.69 25.06 -24.06
C VAL A 745 15.36 25.31 -23.35
N ASN A 746 14.30 25.39 -24.12
CA ASN A 746 12.96 25.50 -23.54
C ASN A 746 12.65 24.24 -22.69
N PRO A 747 12.36 24.36 -21.38
CA PRO A 747 12.06 23.25 -20.52
C PRO A 747 10.97 22.32 -21.06
N GLN A 748 9.95 22.83 -21.72
CA GLN A 748 8.88 22.03 -22.33
C GLN A 748 9.34 21.11 -23.46
N THR A 749 10.56 21.34 -24.01
CA THR A 749 11.17 20.46 -25.00
C THR A 749 12.12 19.44 -24.38
N ILE A 750 12.21 19.38 -23.06
CA ILE A 750 13.05 18.42 -22.33
C ILE A 750 12.17 17.26 -21.89
N PHE A 751 12.53 16.08 -22.35
CA PHE A 751 11.87 14.82 -21.99
C PHE A 751 12.81 14.00 -21.13
N VAL A 752 12.32 13.62 -19.94
CA VAL A 752 13.09 12.83 -18.98
C VAL A 752 12.46 11.45 -18.88
N GLN A 753 13.15 10.45 -19.39
CA GLN A 753 12.73 9.06 -19.22
C GLN A 753 13.08 8.60 -17.81
N VAL A 754 12.11 8.01 -17.13
CA VAL A 754 12.25 7.48 -15.77
C VAL A 754 11.80 6.03 -15.76
N PRO A 755 12.55 5.11 -16.41
CA PRO A 755 12.18 3.71 -16.39
C PRO A 755 12.36 3.15 -14.97
N LEU A 756 11.61 2.11 -14.68
CA LEU A 756 11.93 1.24 -13.56
C LEU A 756 13.27 0.56 -13.78
N ILE A 757 14.13 0.55 -12.80
CA ILE A 757 15.45 -0.11 -12.88
C ILE A 757 15.79 -0.82 -11.56
N ASN A 758 16.70 -1.78 -11.62
CA ASN A 758 17.27 -2.43 -10.45
C ASN A 758 18.32 -1.51 -9.80
N LEU A 759 17.91 -0.73 -8.84
CA LEU A 759 18.72 0.40 -8.35
C LEU A 759 18.92 0.38 -6.84
N THR A 760 17.85 0.19 -6.09
CA THR A 760 17.81 0.43 -4.66
C THR A 760 18.50 -0.69 -3.88
N SER A 761 19.22 -0.31 -2.83
CA SER A 761 19.75 -1.25 -1.84
C SER A 761 19.17 -0.94 -0.47
N GLN A 762 18.85 -1.99 0.26
CA GLN A 762 18.29 -1.90 1.61
C GLN A 762 19.07 -2.82 2.55
N ALA A 763 19.31 -2.38 3.78
CA ALA A 763 19.98 -3.15 4.80
C ALA A 763 19.32 -2.95 6.15
N ASP A 764 18.62 -3.98 6.59
CA ASP A 764 17.80 -3.97 7.79
C ASP A 764 18.32 -4.95 8.80
N LYS A 765 18.32 -4.55 10.06
CA LYS A 765 18.66 -5.42 11.17
C LYS A 765 17.98 -5.00 12.46
N GLY A 766 17.63 -6.02 13.21
CA GLY A 766 16.93 -5.84 14.46
C GLY A 766 16.74 -7.14 15.19
N PHE A 767 15.77 -7.17 16.06
CA PHE A 767 15.35 -8.40 16.71
C PHE A 767 13.86 -8.40 17.04
N ASP A 768 13.29 -9.59 17.04
CA ASP A 768 11.94 -9.88 17.51
C ASP A 768 12.03 -10.66 18.80
N ALA A 769 11.16 -10.38 19.74
CA ALA A 769 11.06 -11.15 20.97
C ALA A 769 9.60 -11.34 21.37
N THR A 770 9.27 -12.55 21.77
CA THR A 770 7.97 -12.90 22.33
C THR A 770 8.11 -13.46 23.72
N LEU A 771 7.24 -13.06 24.61
CA LEU A 771 7.10 -13.60 25.95
C LEU A 771 5.66 -14.07 26.11
N GLU A 772 5.45 -15.32 26.44
CA GLU A 772 4.16 -15.84 26.90
C GLU A 772 4.32 -16.49 28.25
N TYR A 773 3.43 -16.12 29.17
CA TYR A 773 3.33 -16.78 30.47
C TYR A 773 1.88 -17.14 30.74
N ALA A 774 1.58 -18.41 30.73
CA ALA A 774 0.22 -18.95 30.95
C ALA A 774 0.20 -19.88 32.15
N VAL A 775 -0.57 -19.55 33.19
CA VAL A 775 -0.70 -20.37 34.39
C VAL A 775 -2.17 -20.68 34.70
N LYS A 776 -2.43 -21.93 35.06
CA LYS A 776 -3.75 -22.39 35.46
C LYS A 776 -3.73 -22.83 36.93
N THR A 777 -4.54 -22.16 37.76
CA THR A 777 -4.67 -22.46 39.17
C THR A 777 -6.12 -22.66 39.55
N GLN A 778 -6.38 -23.46 40.60
CA GLN A 778 -7.74 -23.64 41.10
C GLN A 778 -8.32 -22.36 41.71
N ALA A 779 -7.48 -21.52 42.33
CA ALA A 779 -7.88 -20.31 43.02
C ALA A 779 -8.09 -19.11 42.11
N ALA A 780 -7.23 -18.91 41.08
CA ALA A 780 -7.26 -17.75 40.22
C ALA A 780 -7.73 -18.06 38.78
N GLY A 781 -8.03 -19.31 38.45
CA GLY A 781 -8.37 -19.70 37.10
C GLY A 781 -7.16 -19.76 36.18
N HIS A 782 -7.35 -19.36 34.90
CA HIS A 782 -6.33 -19.29 33.89
C HIS A 782 -5.91 -17.82 33.71
N VAL A 783 -4.63 -17.55 33.88
CA VAL A 783 -4.04 -16.24 33.65
C VAL A 783 -2.98 -16.39 32.55
N ARG A 784 -3.02 -15.53 31.53
CA ARG A 784 -2.03 -15.47 30.46
C ARG A 784 -1.56 -14.03 30.31
N VAL A 785 -0.26 -13.87 30.18
CA VAL A 785 0.37 -12.60 29.76
C VAL A 785 1.20 -12.91 28.52
N ALA A 786 0.93 -12.20 27.44
CA ALA A 786 1.72 -12.31 26.24
C ALA A 786 2.24 -10.94 25.81
N SER A 787 3.46 -10.86 25.35
CA SER A 787 4.07 -9.63 24.87
C SER A 787 4.96 -9.92 23.66
N THR A 788 4.73 -9.21 22.59
CA THR A 788 5.57 -9.25 21.38
C THR A 788 6.21 -7.89 21.18
N VAL A 789 7.48 -7.88 20.84
CA VAL A 789 8.25 -6.66 20.54
C VAL A 789 9.12 -6.85 19.31
N THR A 790 9.12 -5.87 18.43
CA THR A 790 10.07 -5.76 17.31
C THR A 790 10.93 -4.52 17.52
N VAL A 791 12.25 -4.66 17.36
CA VAL A 791 13.22 -3.58 17.51
C VAL A 791 14.07 -3.46 16.25
N TRP A 792 14.11 -2.26 15.67
CA TRP A 792 15.01 -1.92 14.56
C TRP A 792 16.29 -1.26 15.06
N ASN A 793 17.40 -1.98 15.00
CA ASN A 793 18.72 -1.42 15.26
C ASN A 793 19.10 -0.46 14.12
N SER A 794 18.85 -0.87 12.88
CA SER A 794 18.99 -0.02 11.71
C SER A 794 18.01 -0.46 10.61
N TYR A 795 17.55 0.52 9.87
CA TYR A 795 16.79 0.37 8.63
C TYR A 795 17.39 1.35 7.62
N LEU A 796 18.25 0.84 6.74
CA LEU A 796 19.08 1.63 5.85
C LEU A 796 18.63 1.46 4.41
N VAL A 797 18.34 2.55 3.73
CA VAL A 797 17.98 2.56 2.31
C VAL A 797 18.96 3.42 1.54
N GLN A 798 19.44 2.92 0.41
CA GLN A 798 20.23 3.65 -0.58
C GLN A 798 19.43 3.67 -1.87
N GLU A 799 18.91 4.83 -2.25
CA GLU A 799 18.08 4.97 -3.45
C GLU A 799 18.89 4.88 -4.73
N ILE A 800 20.11 5.42 -4.72
CA ILE A 800 21.01 5.40 -5.86
C ILE A 800 22.39 4.90 -5.40
N PRO A 801 23.05 3.99 -6.14
CA PRO A 801 24.34 3.40 -5.72
C PRO A 801 25.47 4.41 -5.47
N THR A 802 25.34 5.64 -5.94
CA THR A 802 26.32 6.73 -5.73
C THR A 802 26.03 7.58 -4.50
N GLU A 803 24.90 7.39 -3.85
CA GLU A 803 24.49 8.12 -2.66
C GLU A 803 24.83 7.36 -1.38
N ASN A 804 24.72 8.05 -0.24
CA ASN A 804 24.87 7.41 1.06
C ASN A 804 23.60 6.68 1.47
N TYR A 805 23.73 5.68 2.31
CA TYR A 805 22.60 5.07 2.99
C TYR A 805 21.94 6.05 3.95
N TYR A 806 20.62 6.14 3.90
CA TYR A 806 19.80 6.89 4.84
C TYR A 806 19.21 5.95 5.90
N GLN A 807 19.24 6.41 7.17
CA GLN A 807 18.67 5.69 8.30
C GLN A 807 17.22 6.10 8.52
N TYR A 808 16.30 5.16 8.36
CA TYR A 808 14.86 5.39 8.57
C TYR A 808 14.33 4.87 9.92
N ALA A 809 15.06 4.00 10.62
CA ALA A 809 14.64 3.56 11.95
C ALA A 809 14.61 4.75 12.95
N GLY A 810 13.45 4.99 13.54
CA GLY A 810 13.14 6.12 14.41
C GLY A 810 12.59 7.34 13.66
N THR A 811 12.14 7.18 12.42
CA THR A 811 11.61 8.30 11.62
C THR A 811 10.20 8.03 11.07
N ALA A 812 9.52 9.09 10.70
CA ALA A 812 8.34 9.09 9.86
C ALA A 812 8.70 9.78 8.55
N SER A 813 8.49 9.07 7.42
CA SER A 813 8.68 9.59 6.08
C SER A 813 7.49 9.18 5.22
N GLY A 814 6.74 10.14 4.74
CA GLY A 814 5.56 9.90 3.89
C GLY A 814 5.68 10.66 2.58
N GLY A 815 4.77 10.39 1.65
CA GLY A 815 4.64 11.12 0.40
C GLY A 815 5.73 10.83 -0.64
N GLY A 816 5.38 10.19 -1.75
CA GLY A 816 6.26 9.91 -2.89
C GLY A 816 6.80 8.47 -2.95
N SER A 817 7.47 8.16 -4.05
CA SER A 817 7.94 6.80 -4.38
C SER A 817 9.05 6.26 -3.47
N SER A 818 9.70 7.11 -2.69
CA SER A 818 10.75 6.74 -1.72
C SER A 818 10.27 6.78 -0.26
N SER A 819 8.98 6.89 -0.05
CA SER A 819 8.38 6.88 1.29
C SER A 819 8.55 5.51 1.96
N GLN A 820 8.97 5.51 3.22
CA GLN A 820 9.11 4.29 4.03
C GLN A 820 8.00 4.15 5.09
N GLY A 821 7.12 5.17 5.23
CA GLY A 821 6.13 5.22 6.31
C GLY A 821 6.76 5.57 7.65
N THR A 822 6.12 5.15 8.71
CA THR A 822 6.64 5.30 10.07
C THR A 822 7.39 4.03 10.49
N ILE A 823 8.70 4.13 10.67
CA ILE A 823 9.55 3.03 11.17
C ILE A 823 10.03 3.39 12.57
N PRO A 824 9.32 3.03 13.64
CA PRO A 824 9.74 3.32 14.99
C PRO A 824 10.97 2.48 15.37
N ARG A 825 11.77 2.93 16.36
CA ARG A 825 12.90 2.13 16.87
C ARG A 825 12.46 0.80 17.48
N TRP A 826 11.27 0.75 18.00
CA TRP A 826 10.65 -0.47 18.51
C TRP A 826 9.14 -0.29 18.62
N ARG A 827 8.41 -1.39 18.62
CA ARG A 827 6.96 -1.42 18.79
C ARG A 827 6.61 -2.64 19.64
N THR A 828 5.60 -2.53 20.50
CA THR A 828 5.14 -3.64 21.33
C THR A 828 3.63 -3.79 21.29
N TYR A 829 3.19 -5.03 21.42
CA TYR A 829 1.84 -5.38 21.79
C TYR A 829 1.86 -6.35 22.96
N THR A 830 1.13 -6.05 24.03
CA THR A 830 1.07 -6.85 25.25
C THR A 830 -0.37 -7.11 25.63
N THR A 831 -0.71 -8.37 25.90
CA THR A 831 -2.02 -8.76 26.40
C THR A 831 -1.93 -9.37 27.80
N PHE A 832 -2.97 -9.14 28.58
CA PHE A 832 -3.24 -9.80 29.84
C PHE A 832 -4.64 -10.43 29.76
N ASP A 833 -4.73 -11.75 29.85
CA ASP A 833 -5.96 -12.51 29.78
C ASP A 833 -6.20 -13.23 31.08
N TRP A 834 -7.41 -13.12 31.59
CA TRP A 834 -7.84 -13.82 32.78
C TRP A 834 -9.18 -14.50 32.52
N LYS A 835 -9.23 -15.84 32.74
CA LYS A 835 -10.41 -16.65 32.58
C LYS A 835 -10.67 -17.44 33.88
N TYR A 836 -11.82 -17.21 34.49
CA TYR A 836 -12.23 -17.93 35.71
C TYR A 836 -13.71 -18.33 35.64
N ASP A 837 -13.96 -19.63 35.65
CA ASP A 837 -15.29 -20.22 35.51
C ASP A 837 -16.02 -19.75 34.24
N ALA A 838 -17.02 -18.91 34.38
CA ALA A 838 -17.79 -18.34 33.26
C ALA A 838 -17.28 -16.97 32.80
N MET A 839 -16.32 -16.39 33.48
CA MET A 839 -15.88 -15.01 33.27
C MET A 839 -14.54 -14.94 32.53
N GLU A 840 -14.41 -13.96 31.70
CA GLU A 840 -13.20 -13.61 30.97
C GLU A 840 -12.94 -12.10 31.09
N LEU A 841 -11.69 -11.71 31.26
CA LEU A 841 -11.23 -10.33 31.24
C LEU A 841 -9.95 -10.26 30.43
N GLU A 842 -9.85 -9.28 29.53
CA GLU A 842 -8.68 -9.05 28.71
C GLU A 842 -8.29 -7.58 28.73
N ILE A 843 -6.99 -7.33 28.70
CA ILE A 843 -6.39 -6.00 28.60
C ILE A 843 -5.31 -6.09 27.53
N GLY A 844 -5.48 -5.34 26.44
CA GLY A 844 -4.47 -5.14 25.40
C GLY A 844 -3.75 -3.81 25.58
N HIS A 845 -2.43 -3.76 25.30
CA HIS A 845 -1.64 -2.55 25.31
C HIS A 845 -0.70 -2.51 24.12
N THR A 846 -0.88 -1.49 23.27
CA THR A 846 0.04 -1.15 22.16
C THR A 846 0.90 0.03 22.56
N TYR A 847 2.20 -0.03 22.33
CA TYR A 847 3.12 1.09 22.52
C TYR A 847 4.02 1.28 21.30
N ILE A 848 4.07 2.54 20.81
CA ILE A 848 4.94 3.00 19.73
C ILE A 848 5.69 4.22 20.25
N PRO A 849 7.04 4.21 20.32
CA PRO A 849 7.82 5.35 20.81
C PRO A 849 7.77 6.52 19.82
N SER A 850 8.18 7.67 20.29
CA SER A 850 8.31 8.87 19.48
C SER A 850 9.28 8.69 18.31
N VAL A 851 8.99 9.34 17.19
CA VAL A 851 9.82 9.33 15.99
C VAL A 851 10.11 10.76 15.52
N VAL A 852 10.97 10.90 14.54
CA VAL A 852 11.30 12.18 13.90
C VAL A 852 10.63 12.23 12.53
N ASP A 853 9.79 13.23 12.32
CA ASP A 853 9.19 13.53 11.01
C ASP A 853 10.24 14.19 10.11
N ILE A 854 10.70 13.48 9.09
CA ILE A 854 11.75 13.93 8.17
C ILE A 854 11.18 14.39 6.81
N GLY A 855 9.86 14.35 6.66
CA GLY A 855 9.21 14.73 5.39
C GLY A 855 9.39 13.71 4.26
N PRO A 856 8.89 14.03 3.07
CA PRO A 856 8.98 13.16 1.91
C PRO A 856 10.43 12.89 1.51
N GLY A 857 10.81 11.62 1.38
CA GLY A 857 12.13 11.20 0.87
C GLY A 857 13.33 11.76 1.64
N GLY A 858 13.18 12.06 2.94
CA GLY A 858 14.27 12.64 3.73
C GLY A 858 14.67 14.05 3.30
N SER A 859 13.79 14.76 2.62
CA SER A 859 14.07 16.10 2.08
C SER A 859 14.43 17.09 3.20
N ALA A 860 15.65 17.61 3.15
CA ALA A 860 16.14 18.63 4.07
C ALA A 860 15.45 20.00 3.95
N SER A 861 14.37 20.12 3.15
CA SER A 861 13.68 21.39 2.91
C SER A 861 12.83 21.85 4.09
N THR A 862 12.46 20.95 4.99
CA THR A 862 11.71 21.24 6.22
C THR A 862 12.53 20.81 7.44
N ALA A 863 12.49 21.62 8.50
CA ALA A 863 13.16 21.26 9.77
C ALA A 863 12.49 19.98 10.32
N PRO A 864 13.28 18.97 10.74
CA PRO A 864 12.73 17.78 11.36
C PRO A 864 11.84 18.12 12.56
N GLN A 865 10.68 17.49 12.65
CA GLN A 865 9.73 17.69 13.74
C GLN A 865 9.66 16.43 14.62
N HIS A 866 9.35 16.63 15.88
CA HIS A 866 9.15 15.54 16.82
C HIS A 866 7.70 15.04 16.77
N VAL A 867 7.52 13.75 16.47
CA VAL A 867 6.24 13.05 16.55
C VAL A 867 6.16 12.35 17.90
N GLY A 868 5.12 12.63 18.68
CA GLY A 868 4.97 12.09 20.03
C GLY A 868 4.80 10.56 20.06
N ASP A 869 5.00 9.97 21.23
CA ASP A 869 4.71 8.55 21.46
C ASP A 869 3.21 8.24 21.38
N TYR A 870 2.91 6.99 21.11
CA TYR A 870 1.55 6.49 21.05
C TYR A 870 1.34 5.31 21.97
N GLN A 871 0.26 5.36 22.77
CA GLN A 871 -0.14 4.29 23.68
C GLN A 871 -1.64 4.05 23.54
N GLN A 872 -2.01 2.81 23.34
CA GLN A 872 -3.39 2.40 23.25
C GLN A 872 -3.66 1.28 24.26
N PHE A 873 -4.79 1.39 24.97
CA PHE A 873 -5.30 0.35 25.85
C PHE A 873 -6.64 -0.14 25.35
N ASP A 874 -6.78 -1.45 25.26
CA ASP A 874 -8.00 -2.15 24.88
C ASP A 874 -8.47 -2.99 26.06
N LEU A 875 -9.76 -3.02 26.28
CA LEU A 875 -10.37 -3.71 27.42
C LEU A 875 -11.53 -4.56 26.93
N MET A 876 -11.62 -5.81 27.38
CA MET A 876 -12.72 -6.70 27.08
C MET A 876 -13.14 -7.47 28.34
N ALA A 877 -14.45 -7.63 28.50
CA ALA A 877 -15.03 -8.52 29.49
C ALA A 877 -15.99 -9.49 28.81
N GLY A 878 -15.81 -10.76 29.05
CA GLY A 878 -16.59 -11.85 28.45
C GLY A 878 -17.25 -12.76 29.48
N SER A 879 -18.26 -13.48 29.01
CA SER A 879 -18.92 -14.51 29.83
C SER A 879 -19.47 -15.66 29.00
N ASP A 880 -19.17 -16.88 29.43
CA ASP A 880 -19.85 -18.10 28.97
C ASP A 880 -21.22 -18.15 29.65
N LEU A 881 -22.26 -17.73 28.93
CA LEU A 881 -23.64 -17.66 29.47
C LEU A 881 -24.19 -19.05 29.82
N GLY A 882 -23.64 -20.10 29.23
CA GLY A 882 -24.01 -21.47 29.54
C GLY A 882 -23.58 -21.90 30.93
N LYS A 883 -22.45 -21.41 31.42
CA LYS A 883 -21.96 -21.62 32.77
C LYS A 883 -22.54 -20.60 33.72
N ALA A 884 -22.71 -19.36 33.30
CA ALA A 884 -23.21 -18.28 34.15
C ALA A 884 -24.69 -18.36 34.46
N THR A 885 -25.50 -19.02 33.63
CA THR A 885 -26.95 -19.08 33.77
C THR A 885 -27.48 -20.51 33.73
N SER A 886 -28.63 -20.75 34.32
CA SER A 886 -29.33 -22.02 34.23
C SER A 886 -30.21 -22.17 32.96
N LEU A 887 -30.19 -21.18 32.08
CA LEU A 887 -30.99 -21.15 30.86
C LEU A 887 -30.42 -22.06 29.81
N LYS A 888 -31.04 -23.20 29.55
CA LYS A 888 -30.56 -24.18 28.56
C LYS A 888 -30.40 -23.63 27.14
N CYS A 889 -31.21 -22.64 26.76
CA CYS A 889 -31.09 -21.98 25.45
C CYS A 889 -29.80 -21.15 25.30
N LEU A 890 -29.17 -20.75 26.40
CA LEU A 890 -27.90 -20.00 26.41
C LEU A 890 -26.69 -20.92 26.71
N GLY A 891 -26.91 -22.22 26.81
CA GLY A 891 -25.94 -23.21 27.28
C GLY A 891 -24.65 -23.31 26.48
N ARG A 892 -24.56 -22.62 25.34
CA ARG A 892 -23.41 -22.63 24.41
C ARG A 892 -23.15 -21.24 23.84
N THR A 893 -23.53 -20.20 24.57
CA THR A 893 -23.40 -18.80 24.13
C THR A 893 -22.32 -18.13 24.94
N GLU A 894 -21.36 -17.55 24.22
CA GLU A 894 -20.37 -16.62 24.74
C GLU A 894 -20.80 -15.19 24.40
N LEU A 895 -20.70 -14.27 25.34
CA LEU A 895 -20.95 -12.84 25.14
C LEU A 895 -19.73 -12.08 25.59
N ARG A 896 -19.27 -11.16 24.75
CA ARG A 896 -18.14 -10.25 25.01
C ARG A 896 -18.58 -8.81 24.84
N LEU A 897 -18.10 -7.95 25.73
CA LEU A 897 -18.27 -6.51 25.68
C LEU A 897 -16.86 -5.89 25.74
N GLY A 898 -16.53 -5.05 24.82
CA GLY A 898 -15.20 -4.49 24.79
C GLY A 898 -15.17 -3.00 24.40
N VAL A 899 -14.01 -2.43 24.64
CA VAL A 899 -13.65 -1.09 24.20
C VAL A 899 -12.22 -1.08 23.70
N ASN A 900 -12.05 -0.84 22.40
CA ASN A 900 -10.75 -0.58 21.80
C ASN A 900 -10.42 0.89 21.98
N ASN A 901 -9.14 1.20 22.22
CA ASN A 901 -8.63 2.54 22.50
C ASN A 901 -9.41 3.24 23.63
N ALA A 902 -9.45 2.61 24.81
CA ALA A 902 -10.24 3.05 25.95
C ALA A 902 -10.03 4.50 26.36
N PHE A 903 -8.84 5.05 26.15
CA PHE A 903 -8.49 6.45 26.45
C PHE A 903 -8.65 7.40 25.26
N ASN A 904 -9.15 6.92 24.12
CA ASN A 904 -9.38 7.70 22.92
C ASN A 904 -8.13 8.44 22.41
N LYS A 905 -6.99 7.74 22.42
CA LYS A 905 -5.72 8.29 21.92
C LYS A 905 -5.81 8.39 20.40
N MET A 906 -5.53 9.56 19.85
CA MET A 906 -5.46 9.81 18.41
C MET A 906 -4.03 9.68 17.91
N PRO A 907 -3.82 9.39 16.62
CA PRO A 907 -2.50 9.42 16.01
C PRO A 907 -1.78 10.74 16.28
N PRO A 908 -0.47 10.73 16.56
CA PRO A 908 0.31 11.95 16.71
C PRO A 908 0.48 12.66 15.36
N VAL A 909 0.62 13.97 15.40
CA VAL A 909 0.79 14.80 14.20
C VAL A 909 2.20 14.61 13.61
N ALA A 910 2.26 14.34 12.30
CA ALA A 910 3.45 14.18 11.47
C ALA A 910 3.22 14.87 10.11
N GLN A 911 3.12 16.20 10.15
CA GLN A 911 2.63 16.99 9.01
C GLN A 911 3.55 17.00 7.80
N ASN A 912 4.88 16.91 8.03
CA ASN A 912 5.82 16.91 6.90
C ASN A 912 5.77 15.58 6.14
N ALA A 913 5.68 14.47 6.86
CA ALA A 913 5.59 13.15 6.25
C ALA A 913 4.21 12.87 5.63
N PHE A 914 3.15 13.33 6.28
CA PHE A 914 1.76 13.05 5.89
C PHE A 914 0.94 14.34 5.74
N PRO A 915 1.23 15.18 4.73
CA PRO A 915 0.59 16.49 4.58
C PRO A 915 -0.92 16.41 4.28
N ALA A 916 -1.41 15.34 3.66
CA ALA A 916 -2.83 15.19 3.37
C ALA A 916 -3.67 14.85 4.61
N THR A 917 -3.12 14.13 5.56
CA THR A 917 -3.84 13.71 6.77
C THR A 917 -3.32 14.37 8.04
N ASN A 918 -2.14 15.00 8.00
CA ASN A 918 -1.35 15.50 9.12
C ASN A 918 -0.89 14.41 10.12
N ALA A 919 -1.13 13.14 9.85
CA ALA A 919 -0.77 12.03 10.70
C ALA A 919 -0.69 10.74 9.89
N ASP A 920 0.19 9.83 10.33
CA ASP A 920 0.19 8.46 9.84
C ASP A 920 -1.03 7.73 10.44
N VAL A 921 -2.05 7.49 9.63
CA VAL A 921 -3.27 6.82 10.08
C VAL A 921 -3.17 5.30 9.98
N GLY A 922 -2.19 4.78 9.23
CA GLY A 922 -1.93 3.37 9.08
C GLY A 922 -1.25 2.76 10.30
N ASP A 923 -0.09 3.26 10.67
CA ASP A 923 0.73 2.68 11.74
C ASP A 923 0.20 2.93 13.16
N TYR A 924 -0.66 3.93 13.37
CA TYR A 924 -1.19 4.32 14.68
C TYR A 924 -2.64 3.90 14.94
N ASN A 925 -3.04 2.70 14.48
CA ASN A 925 -4.39 2.13 14.67
C ASN A 925 -5.53 3.07 14.26
N GLY A 926 -5.31 3.80 13.22
CA GLY A 926 -6.30 4.45 12.42
C GLY A 926 -7.11 5.57 13.04
N PRO A 927 -8.05 6.05 12.29
CA PRO A 927 -8.88 7.20 12.63
C PRO A 927 -10.09 6.85 13.51
N ILE A 928 -10.30 5.57 13.87
CA ILE A 928 -11.51 5.14 14.58
C ILE A 928 -11.60 5.75 15.98
N GLY A 929 -10.45 5.79 16.70
CA GLY A 929 -10.40 6.22 18.08
C GLY A 929 -11.06 5.21 19.02
N ARG A 930 -11.77 5.68 20.08
CA ARG A 930 -12.45 4.79 21.00
C ARG A 930 -13.65 4.11 20.35
N LEU A 931 -13.61 2.77 20.31
CA LEU A 931 -14.66 1.92 19.76
C LEU A 931 -15.23 1.04 20.87
N TYR A 932 -16.53 1.12 21.12
CA TYR A 932 -17.26 0.17 21.96
C TYR A 932 -17.83 -0.93 21.09
N TYR A 933 -17.71 -2.19 21.53
CA TYR A 933 -18.27 -3.30 20.79
C TYR A 933 -18.94 -4.34 21.66
N VAL A 934 -19.84 -5.08 21.03
CA VAL A 934 -20.46 -6.29 21.58
C VAL A 934 -20.31 -7.43 20.60
N GLU A 935 -19.94 -8.58 21.10
CA GLU A 935 -19.80 -9.81 20.32
C GLU A 935 -20.58 -10.94 21.01
N ALA A 936 -21.31 -11.70 20.21
CA ALA A 936 -21.98 -12.89 20.68
C ALA A 936 -21.66 -14.07 19.77
N ARG A 937 -21.30 -15.19 20.37
CA ARG A 937 -20.96 -16.44 19.66
C ARG A 937 -21.78 -17.59 20.24
N TYR A 938 -22.38 -18.37 19.38
CA TYR A 938 -23.10 -19.58 19.74
C TYR A 938 -22.49 -20.78 19.02
N ARG A 939 -22.15 -21.82 19.78
CA ARG A 939 -21.55 -23.05 19.24
C ARG A 939 -22.45 -24.25 19.60
N TYR A 940 -22.82 -25.09 18.61
CA TYR A 940 -23.68 -26.27 18.76
C TYR A 940 -22.91 -27.55 18.50
#